data_95c5ac80e356e435e2abe68b30bc7675
#
_entry.id   95c5ac80e356e435e2abe68b30bc7675
#
_cell.length_a   1.000
_cell.length_b   1.000
_cell.length_c   1.000
_cell.angle_alpha   90.00
_cell.angle_beta   90.00
_cell.angle_gamma   90.00
#
_symmetry.space_group_name_H-M   'P 1'
#
loop_
_entity.id
_entity.type
_entity.pdbx_description
1 polymer ?
#
loop_
_entity_poly.entity_id
_entity_poly.type
_entity_poly.pdbx_seq_one_letter_code
_entity_poly.pdbx_strand_id
1 'polypeptide(L)'
;MSKLRFRVVETAFKKRAAEVPAPAERPSDYFGQNVFNRAKMFKYLPEKAYERITDCIDNGAPLDRETADIVAAGMKKWAIGMGATHYTHWFHPLTEGTAEKHDAFVEHDGKGGMVEEFSGKLLIQQEPDASSFPNGGIRNTFEARGYSAWDPSSPAFIVGDTLCIPTVFIAYTGESLDYKAPLLKALEAVNKAATDVCHYFNPDVKKVYAYLGWEQEYFLVDEGLYAARPDLLLTGRTLMGHESSKNQQLEDHYFGAIPTRVMEFMKELEIESLKLGIPLKTRHNEVAPNQFELAPVFEECNLANDHNLLVMALMRKISRKHGFRVLLHEKPFKGINGSGKHNNWSLGTDTGILLMAPGKTPEENLRFITFIVNVLMAVYRHNGLLKASISSATNAHRLGANEAPPAIISSFLGTQLSKVLEHLEKSEPEDLMLAGKQGMKLDIARIPELLIDNTDRNRTSPFAFTGNRFEFRAVGSEANCASAMLALNAAVAEQLKTFKTEVDAKIADGKETFAAILEVLRKDIKECKAIHFDGNGYSDEWKAEAARRGLDCETSVPVIFDNYLKESSVRMFESTGVMTRKELEARNEVKWETYTKKIQIEARVLGDLEKKHIIPTAMNHIIPTATRYQTSLIDNVYKMKDLFPADKASALSSRNLEIIEDIANRTNFIKEKVDEMVEARKVANKIESEREKAIAYHDKIVPMLEAIRYHIDKLELVVDDQIWTLPKYRELLFIR
;
A
#
# COMPACT_ATOMS: atom_id res chain seq x y z
N MET A 1 -27.54 -19.55 16.19
CA MET A 1 -26.48 -18.83 15.44
C MET A 1 -26.76 -18.74 13.94
N SER A 2 -27.27 -19.78 13.25
CA SER A 2 -27.75 -19.63 11.86
C SER A 2 -28.77 -18.50 11.68
N LYS A 3 -29.61 -18.26 12.71
CA LYS A 3 -30.53 -17.11 12.73
C LYS A 3 -29.80 -15.74 12.64
N LEU A 4 -28.58 -15.61 13.14
CA LEU A 4 -27.82 -14.36 13.01
C LEU A 4 -27.39 -14.14 11.55
N ARG A 5 -26.81 -15.16 10.88
CA ARG A 5 -26.42 -15.08 9.49
C ARG A 5 -27.59 -14.65 8.60
N PHE A 6 -28.72 -15.33 8.65
CA PHE A 6 -29.88 -14.99 7.83
C PHE A 6 -30.47 -13.62 8.14
N ARG A 7 -30.45 -13.21 9.40
CA ARG A 7 -30.90 -11.86 9.81
C ARG A 7 -29.99 -10.78 9.21
N VAL A 8 -28.67 -10.94 9.28
CA VAL A 8 -27.74 -9.93 8.70
C VAL A 8 -27.81 -9.90 7.18
N VAL A 9 -27.99 -11.05 6.52
CA VAL A 9 -28.20 -11.15 5.06
C VAL A 9 -29.48 -10.40 4.67
N GLU A 10 -30.60 -10.65 5.37
CA GLU A 10 -31.86 -9.96 5.10
C GLU A 10 -31.76 -8.45 5.36
N THR A 11 -31.08 -8.06 6.43
CA THR A 11 -30.86 -6.63 6.76
C THR A 11 -30.00 -5.96 5.70
N ALA A 12 -28.90 -6.57 5.28
CA ALA A 12 -28.02 -6.03 4.24
C ALA A 12 -28.76 -5.87 2.90
N PHE A 13 -29.55 -6.86 2.51
CA PHE A 13 -30.35 -6.82 1.28
C PHE A 13 -31.42 -5.70 1.27
N LYS A 14 -31.96 -5.34 2.43
CA LYS A 14 -32.97 -4.28 2.58
C LYS A 14 -32.37 -2.88 2.67
N LYS A 15 -31.05 -2.72 2.87
CA LYS A 15 -30.43 -1.40 2.97
C LYS A 15 -30.60 -0.61 1.68
N ARG A 16 -30.80 0.69 1.84
CA ARG A 16 -30.88 1.65 0.74
C ARG A 16 -29.65 2.56 0.77
N ALA A 17 -29.37 3.19 -0.35
CA ALA A 17 -28.33 4.20 -0.42
C ALA A 17 -28.66 5.38 0.51
N ALA A 18 -27.67 5.85 1.25
CA ALA A 18 -27.73 7.11 1.97
C ALA A 18 -27.38 8.22 0.97
N GLU A 19 -28.39 8.99 0.53
CA GLU A 19 -28.17 10.04 -0.46
C GLU A 19 -27.21 11.10 0.07
N VAL A 20 -26.22 11.44 -0.74
CA VAL A 20 -25.27 12.51 -0.47
C VAL A 20 -25.67 13.73 -1.30
N PRO A 21 -26.04 14.85 -0.66
CA PRO A 21 -26.36 16.07 -1.40
C PRO A 21 -25.17 16.52 -2.25
N ALA A 22 -25.42 16.85 -3.51
CA ALA A 22 -24.42 17.49 -4.33
C ALA A 22 -24.09 18.86 -3.74
N PRO A 23 -22.80 19.25 -3.62
CA PRO A 23 -22.45 20.61 -3.25
C PRO A 23 -23.06 21.62 -4.23
N ALA A 24 -23.52 22.76 -3.72
CA ALA A 24 -24.01 23.85 -4.57
C ALA A 24 -22.87 24.52 -5.35
N GLU A 25 -21.65 24.40 -4.84
CA GLU A 25 -20.43 24.98 -5.38
C GLU A 25 -19.71 23.97 -6.31
N ARG A 26 -18.88 24.50 -7.21
CA ARG A 26 -18.03 23.66 -8.07
C ARG A 26 -16.90 23.03 -7.25
N PRO A 27 -16.37 21.85 -7.64
CA PRO A 27 -15.24 21.22 -6.96
C PRO A 27 -14.04 22.14 -6.75
N SER A 28 -13.73 23.01 -7.73
CA SER A 28 -12.65 24.00 -7.62
C SER A 28 -12.88 25.06 -6.53
N ASP A 29 -14.12 25.33 -6.15
CA ASP A 29 -14.44 26.41 -5.20
C ASP A 29 -14.26 25.96 -3.75
N TYR A 30 -14.48 24.66 -3.45
CA TYR A 30 -14.26 24.08 -2.12
C TYR A 30 -12.97 23.25 -1.99
N PHE A 31 -12.20 23.10 -3.07
CA PHE A 31 -10.91 22.38 -3.02
C PHE A 31 -9.96 23.02 -2.00
N GLY A 32 -9.45 22.19 -1.07
CA GLY A 32 -8.58 22.65 0.01
C GLY A 32 -9.24 23.58 1.02
N GLN A 33 -10.58 23.57 1.13
CA GLN A 33 -11.31 24.40 2.09
C GLN A 33 -10.81 24.19 3.51
N ASN A 34 -10.48 22.96 3.88
CA ASN A 34 -10.03 22.56 5.21
C ASN A 34 -8.50 22.46 5.33
N VAL A 35 -7.75 23.11 4.45
CA VAL A 35 -6.28 23.07 4.43
C VAL A 35 -5.71 24.47 4.62
N PHE A 36 -4.71 24.63 5.49
CA PHE A 36 -3.95 25.85 5.66
C PHE A 36 -2.93 26.00 4.52
N ASN A 37 -3.44 26.18 3.30
CA ASN A 37 -2.67 26.31 2.08
C ASN A 37 -2.10 27.71 1.90
N ARG A 38 -1.30 27.94 0.84
CA ARG A 38 -0.64 29.23 0.55
C ARG A 38 -1.61 30.41 0.51
N ALA A 39 -2.82 30.23 -0.03
CA ALA A 39 -3.83 31.30 -0.08
C ALA A 39 -4.28 31.70 1.34
N LYS A 40 -4.42 30.72 2.25
CA LYS A 40 -4.76 30.99 3.65
C LYS A 40 -3.54 31.53 4.42
N MET A 41 -2.34 31.02 4.16
CA MET A 41 -1.11 31.60 4.71
C MET A 41 -1.01 33.08 4.34
N PHE A 42 -1.18 33.45 3.07
CA PHE A 42 -1.19 34.82 2.61
C PHE A 42 -2.26 35.70 3.31
N LYS A 43 -3.45 35.14 3.54
CA LYS A 43 -4.55 35.85 4.20
C LYS A 43 -4.36 36.06 5.71
N TYR A 44 -3.75 35.11 6.39
CA TYR A 44 -3.68 35.08 7.86
C TYR A 44 -2.32 35.45 8.43
N LEU A 45 -1.27 35.56 7.61
CA LEU A 45 0.08 35.90 8.02
C LEU A 45 0.47 37.31 7.54
N PRO A 46 1.26 38.04 8.31
CA PRO A 46 1.96 39.23 7.80
C PRO A 46 2.91 38.87 6.65
N GLU A 47 3.10 39.79 5.70
CA GLU A 47 3.87 39.59 4.47
C GLU A 47 5.25 38.97 4.72
N LYS A 48 6.05 39.51 5.65
CA LYS A 48 7.37 38.97 5.99
C LYS A 48 7.34 37.53 6.51
N ALA A 49 6.34 37.17 7.29
CA ALA A 49 6.19 35.78 7.78
C ALA A 49 5.76 34.85 6.65
N TYR A 50 4.88 35.33 5.77
CA TYR A 50 4.48 34.58 4.56
C TYR A 50 5.68 34.32 3.65
N GLU A 51 6.52 35.32 3.37
CA GLU A 51 7.73 35.16 2.56
C GLU A 51 8.70 34.15 3.18
N ARG A 52 8.95 34.21 4.50
CA ARG A 52 9.85 33.29 5.19
C ARG A 52 9.33 31.86 5.22
N ILE A 53 8.04 31.63 5.48
CA ILE A 53 7.48 30.28 5.47
C ILE A 53 7.45 29.70 4.05
N THR A 54 7.17 30.50 3.03
CA THR A 54 7.22 30.04 1.65
C THR A 54 8.64 29.73 1.18
N ASP A 55 9.63 30.51 1.60
CA ASP A 55 11.05 30.20 1.34
C ASP A 55 11.50 28.91 2.04
N CYS A 56 11.04 28.70 3.28
CA CYS A 56 11.25 27.43 3.99
C CYS A 56 10.66 26.23 3.21
N ILE A 57 9.42 26.35 2.75
CA ILE A 57 8.73 25.30 1.98
C ILE A 57 9.40 25.05 0.63
N ASP A 58 9.75 26.10 -0.09
CA ASP A 58 10.25 26.01 -1.47
C ASP A 58 11.74 25.68 -1.55
N ASN A 59 12.54 26.30 -0.67
CA ASN A 59 14.00 26.24 -0.74
C ASN A 59 14.66 25.55 0.45
N GLY A 60 13.88 25.10 1.45
CA GLY A 60 14.42 24.48 2.65
C GLY A 60 15.14 25.46 3.59
N ALA A 61 14.84 26.77 3.49
CA ALA A 61 15.43 27.78 4.37
C ALA A 61 15.04 27.51 5.85
N PRO A 62 15.95 27.72 6.81
CA PRO A 62 15.65 27.52 8.22
C PRO A 62 14.60 28.51 8.72
N LEU A 63 13.63 28.01 9.49
CA LEU A 63 12.59 28.82 10.10
C LEU A 63 13.00 29.23 11.53
N ASP A 64 13.02 30.54 11.81
CA ASP A 64 13.27 31.03 13.14
C ASP A 64 12.04 30.94 14.06
N ARG A 65 12.27 31.01 15.37
CA ARG A 65 11.23 30.83 16.38
C ARG A 65 10.18 31.95 16.34
N GLU A 66 10.59 33.20 16.05
CA GLU A 66 9.68 34.35 15.94
C GLU A 66 8.70 34.16 14.77
N THR A 67 9.21 33.73 13.62
CA THR A 67 8.36 33.41 12.47
C THR A 67 7.42 32.25 12.79
N ALA A 68 7.87 31.20 13.47
CA ALA A 68 7.03 30.09 13.88
C ALA A 68 5.90 30.51 14.84
N ASP A 69 6.15 31.43 15.78
CA ASP A 69 5.11 31.99 16.66
C ASP A 69 4.05 32.76 15.85
N ILE A 70 4.46 33.55 14.86
CA ILE A 70 3.54 34.26 13.96
C ILE A 70 2.71 33.29 13.12
N VAL A 71 3.35 32.24 12.58
CA VAL A 71 2.65 31.20 11.78
C VAL A 71 1.65 30.46 12.65
N ALA A 72 2.03 30.06 13.88
CA ALA A 72 1.14 29.39 14.82
C ALA A 72 -0.07 30.26 15.19
N ALA A 73 0.12 31.55 15.43
CA ALA A 73 -0.97 32.46 15.71
C ALA A 73 -1.95 32.61 14.52
N GLY A 74 -1.42 32.72 13.30
CA GLY A 74 -2.23 32.78 12.08
C GLY A 74 -3.00 31.46 11.82
N MET A 75 -2.33 30.34 12.02
CA MET A 75 -2.91 28.99 11.88
C MET A 75 -4.02 28.76 12.92
N LYS A 76 -3.80 29.10 14.20
CA LYS A 76 -4.78 29.06 15.27
C LYS A 76 -6.03 29.91 14.93
N LYS A 77 -5.80 31.17 14.52
CA LYS A 77 -6.90 32.08 14.14
C LYS A 77 -7.77 31.50 13.01
N TRP A 78 -7.14 30.90 12.01
CA TRP A 78 -7.85 30.22 10.94
C TRP A 78 -8.59 28.99 11.45
N ALA A 79 -7.93 28.12 12.21
CA ALA A 79 -8.52 26.87 12.69
C ALA A 79 -9.75 27.09 13.58
N ILE A 80 -9.64 28.01 14.55
CA ILE A 80 -10.77 28.39 15.43
C ILE A 80 -11.90 29.02 14.61
N GLY A 81 -11.59 29.83 13.60
CA GLY A 81 -12.57 30.39 12.67
C GLY A 81 -13.29 29.34 11.84
N MET A 82 -12.70 28.17 11.67
CA MET A 82 -13.29 26.99 11.02
C MET A 82 -14.01 26.03 12.01
N GLY A 83 -14.02 26.36 13.31
CA GLY A 83 -14.67 25.58 14.37
C GLY A 83 -13.77 24.53 15.04
N ALA A 84 -12.47 24.57 14.82
CA ALA A 84 -11.54 23.67 15.51
C ALA A 84 -11.43 24.05 16.99
N THR A 85 -11.44 23.06 17.87
CA THR A 85 -11.28 23.18 19.32
C THR A 85 -10.02 22.48 19.82
N HIS A 86 -9.46 21.60 19.01
CA HIS A 86 -8.27 20.80 19.31
C HIS A 86 -7.23 20.91 18.20
N TYR A 87 -6.00 20.51 18.53
CA TYR A 87 -4.91 20.33 17.60
C TYR A 87 -4.18 19.02 17.90
N THR A 88 -3.49 18.47 16.90
CA THR A 88 -2.67 17.26 17.03
C THR A 88 -1.46 17.33 16.10
N HIS A 89 -0.33 16.80 16.55
CA HIS A 89 0.72 16.37 15.63
C HIS A 89 0.32 15.07 14.99
N TRP A 90 0.31 15.02 13.66
CA TRP A 90 -0.11 13.90 12.85
C TRP A 90 1.11 13.28 12.15
N PHE A 91 1.39 12.01 12.36
CA PHE A 91 2.59 11.32 11.86
C PHE A 91 2.35 9.86 11.48
N HIS A 92 3.34 9.22 10.84
CA HIS A 92 3.28 7.87 10.28
C HIS A 92 4.14 6.89 11.10
N PRO A 93 3.63 6.25 12.15
CA PRO A 93 4.41 5.32 12.97
C PRO A 93 4.81 4.06 12.19
N LEU A 94 5.80 3.32 12.70
CA LEU A 94 6.25 2.06 12.09
C LEU A 94 5.20 0.93 12.11
N THR A 95 4.08 1.12 12.82
CA THR A 95 2.95 0.19 12.88
C THR A 95 1.96 0.30 11.72
N GLU A 96 2.24 1.12 10.72
CA GLU A 96 1.33 1.50 9.63
C GLU A 96 0.15 2.38 10.09
N GLY A 97 -0.48 3.06 9.14
CA GLY A 97 -1.52 4.06 9.44
C GLY A 97 -0.94 5.37 9.96
N THR A 98 -1.75 6.09 10.72
CA THR A 98 -1.42 7.39 11.28
C THR A 98 -1.58 7.41 12.80
N ALA A 99 -0.86 8.31 13.48
CA ALA A 99 -0.93 8.49 14.91
C ALA A 99 -1.27 9.94 15.26
N GLU A 100 -2.09 10.12 16.29
CA GLU A 100 -2.64 11.39 16.74
C GLU A 100 -2.77 11.40 18.25
N LYS A 101 -2.55 12.59 18.87
CA LYS A 101 -2.88 12.87 20.26
C LYS A 101 -3.51 14.27 20.33
N HIS A 102 -4.80 14.33 20.53
CA HIS A 102 -5.56 15.57 20.48
C HIS A 102 -5.43 16.35 21.78
N ASP A 103 -4.86 17.54 21.71
CA ASP A 103 -4.80 18.50 22.81
C ASP A 103 -5.75 19.68 22.51
N ALA A 104 -6.52 20.12 23.51
CA ALA A 104 -7.39 21.28 23.34
C ALA A 104 -6.57 22.58 23.26
N PHE A 105 -7.11 23.57 22.53
CA PHE A 105 -6.54 24.94 22.53
C PHE A 105 -6.74 25.69 23.85
N VAL A 106 -6.79 25.03 24.98
CA VAL A 106 -7.20 25.62 26.25
C VAL A 106 -6.01 25.73 27.21
N GLU A 107 -5.73 26.94 27.66
CA GLU A 107 -4.70 27.25 28.66
C GLU A 107 -5.26 28.21 29.72
N HIS A 108 -4.69 28.22 30.92
CA HIS A 108 -5.08 29.15 31.97
C HIS A 108 -4.64 30.58 31.65
N ASP A 109 -5.53 31.58 31.86
CA ASP A 109 -5.22 32.99 31.70
C ASP A 109 -4.49 33.59 32.90
N GLY A 110 -4.20 32.79 33.93
CA GLY A 110 -3.57 33.22 35.19
C GLY A 110 -4.48 34.05 36.12
N LYS A 111 -5.76 34.27 35.74
CA LYS A 111 -6.74 35.07 36.47
C LYS A 111 -7.99 34.30 36.86
N GLY A 112 -7.97 32.99 36.69
CA GLY A 112 -9.09 32.08 36.98
C GLY A 112 -10.01 31.81 35.78
N GLY A 113 -9.63 32.29 34.59
CA GLY A 113 -10.27 32.01 33.31
C GLY A 113 -9.39 31.14 32.42
N MET A 114 -9.85 30.95 31.19
CA MET A 114 -9.19 30.15 30.15
C MET A 114 -9.03 31.00 28.88
N VAL A 115 -7.98 30.73 28.13
CA VAL A 115 -7.69 31.32 26.81
C VAL A 115 -7.36 30.22 25.80
N GLU A 116 -7.57 30.51 24.54
CA GLU A 116 -7.10 29.63 23.44
C GLU A 116 -5.61 29.94 23.20
N GLU A 117 -4.76 28.93 23.44
CA GLU A 117 -3.30 29.03 23.28
C GLU A 117 -2.81 28.02 22.23
N PHE A 118 -1.95 28.48 21.33
CA PHE A 118 -1.15 27.67 20.42
C PHE A 118 0.05 28.46 19.95
N SER A 119 1.20 28.16 20.52
CA SER A 119 2.46 28.87 20.26
C SER A 119 3.30 28.19 19.18
N GLY A 120 4.29 28.90 18.67
CA GLY A 120 5.28 28.31 17.75
C GLY A 120 6.04 27.13 18.35
N LYS A 121 6.21 27.07 19.68
CA LYS A 121 6.78 25.92 20.37
C LYS A 121 5.90 24.67 20.13
N LEU A 122 4.58 24.80 20.31
CA LEU A 122 3.62 23.72 20.14
C LEU A 122 3.46 23.31 18.66
N LEU A 123 3.64 24.28 17.75
CA LEU A 123 3.66 24.00 16.31
C LEU A 123 4.90 23.23 15.89
N ILE A 124 6.09 23.67 16.31
CA ILE A 124 7.36 23.10 15.85
C ILE A 124 7.59 21.70 16.43
N GLN A 125 7.33 21.52 17.74
CA GLN A 125 7.76 20.34 18.48
C GLN A 125 6.79 19.96 19.57
N GLN A 126 6.54 18.65 19.70
CA GLN A 126 5.91 18.04 20.88
C GLN A 126 6.75 16.85 21.35
N GLU A 127 6.51 16.43 22.60
CA GLU A 127 7.21 15.32 23.25
C GLU A 127 6.18 14.22 23.62
N PRO A 128 5.62 13.49 22.63
CA PRO A 128 4.65 12.44 22.91
C PRO A 128 5.29 11.26 23.64
N ASP A 129 4.49 10.56 24.45
CA ASP A 129 4.88 9.26 24.99
C ASP A 129 4.96 8.23 23.85
N ALA A 130 6.15 7.73 23.62
CA ALA A 130 6.46 6.80 22.57
C ALA A 130 6.61 5.35 23.07
N SER A 131 6.33 5.07 24.34
CA SER A 131 6.54 3.75 24.96
C SER A 131 5.73 2.62 24.30
N SER A 132 4.56 2.94 23.72
CA SER A 132 3.70 1.99 23.02
C SER A 132 4.08 1.76 21.55
N PHE A 133 4.99 2.58 20.99
CA PHE A 133 5.44 2.39 19.60
C PHE A 133 6.61 1.41 19.52
N PRO A 134 6.60 0.48 18.55
CA PRO A 134 7.74 -0.39 18.31
C PRO A 134 8.94 0.43 17.86
N ASN A 135 10.13 0.09 18.34
CA ASN A 135 11.36 0.81 18.05
C ASN A 135 12.54 -0.09 17.68
N GLY A 136 12.36 -1.41 17.65
CA GLY A 136 13.38 -2.38 17.26
C GLY A 136 14.67 -2.30 18.09
N GLY A 137 14.59 -1.88 19.35
CA GLY A 137 15.75 -1.77 20.24
C GLY A 137 16.56 -0.48 20.09
N ILE A 138 16.13 0.49 19.27
CA ILE A 138 16.79 1.81 19.18
C ILE A 138 16.87 2.47 20.54
N ARG A 139 15.82 2.34 21.35
CA ARG A 139 15.75 2.89 22.69
C ARG A 139 15.35 1.83 23.73
N ASN A 140 15.70 2.05 24.96
CA ASN A 140 15.26 1.22 26.07
C ASN A 140 13.77 1.47 26.40
N THR A 141 13.08 0.47 26.92
CA THR A 141 11.64 0.56 27.23
C THR A 141 11.27 1.59 28.28
N PHE A 142 12.23 2.01 29.13
CA PHE A 142 12.03 3.08 30.12
C PHE A 142 12.21 4.50 29.54
N GLU A 143 12.74 4.64 28.33
CA GLU A 143 12.84 5.92 27.63
C GLU A 143 11.52 6.20 26.91
N ALA A 144 10.54 6.76 27.63
CA ALA A 144 9.19 6.93 27.11
C ALA A 144 9.05 8.07 26.09
N ARG A 145 10.06 8.96 25.96
CA ARG A 145 9.94 10.16 25.13
C ARG A 145 10.50 9.98 23.74
N GLY A 146 9.77 10.53 22.76
CA GLY A 146 10.24 10.89 21.43
C GLY A 146 9.87 12.31 21.12
N TYR A 147 10.30 12.81 19.96
CA TYR A 147 9.93 14.13 19.46
C TYR A 147 9.10 14.00 18.19
N SER A 148 7.98 14.72 18.12
CA SER A 148 7.35 15.04 16.84
C SER A 148 7.80 16.42 16.40
N ALA A 149 8.20 16.57 15.13
CA ALA A 149 8.66 17.84 14.59
C ALA A 149 7.89 18.19 13.32
N TRP A 150 7.42 19.44 13.26
CA TRP A 150 6.62 19.94 12.15
C TRP A 150 7.34 19.82 10.81
N ASP A 151 6.62 19.34 9.80
CA ASP A 151 7.01 19.35 8.38
C ASP A 151 6.27 20.48 7.65
N PRO A 152 6.89 21.63 7.39
CA PRO A 152 6.25 22.73 6.68
C PRO A 152 5.91 22.43 5.22
N SER A 153 6.55 21.42 4.62
CA SER A 153 6.29 21.03 3.22
C SER A 153 4.94 20.36 3.01
N SER A 154 4.33 19.85 4.10
CA SER A 154 2.96 19.35 4.11
C SER A 154 2.04 20.32 4.84
N PRO A 155 0.99 20.85 4.19
CA PRO A 155 0.12 21.84 4.81
C PRO A 155 -0.72 21.22 5.93
N ALA A 156 -0.91 21.96 7.03
CA ALA A 156 -1.82 21.59 8.10
C ALA A 156 -3.28 21.60 7.60
N PHE A 157 -4.12 20.73 8.16
CA PHE A 157 -5.50 20.54 7.74
C PHE A 157 -6.45 20.31 8.92
N ILE A 158 -7.75 20.43 8.70
CA ILE A 158 -8.77 20.23 9.73
C ILE A 158 -9.61 19.00 9.38
N VAL A 159 -9.69 18.05 10.32
CA VAL A 159 -10.61 16.91 10.27
C VAL A 159 -11.53 16.96 11.49
N GLY A 160 -12.82 17.10 11.25
CA GLY A 160 -13.80 17.32 12.33
C GLY A 160 -13.55 18.66 13.04
N ASP A 161 -13.24 18.61 14.31
CA ASP A 161 -12.94 19.77 15.18
C ASP A 161 -11.46 19.89 15.53
N THR A 162 -10.59 19.21 14.82
CA THR A 162 -9.16 19.12 15.15
C THR A 162 -8.27 19.63 14.02
N LEU A 163 -7.36 20.53 14.34
CA LEU A 163 -6.25 20.95 13.50
C LEU A 163 -5.15 19.88 13.52
N CYS A 164 -4.92 19.22 12.38
CA CYS A 164 -3.88 18.22 12.20
C CYS A 164 -2.64 18.84 11.56
N ILE A 165 -1.48 18.66 12.19
CA ILE A 165 -0.20 19.21 11.78
C ILE A 165 0.70 18.07 11.36
N PRO A 166 1.04 17.92 10.06
CA PRO A 166 1.95 16.89 9.60
C PRO A 166 3.34 17.02 10.22
N THR A 167 3.84 15.92 10.78
CA THR A 167 5.11 15.90 11.51
C THR A 167 5.91 14.65 11.19
N VAL A 168 7.22 14.74 11.40
CA VAL A 168 8.09 13.57 11.55
C VAL A 168 8.11 13.14 13.02
N PHE A 169 8.45 11.88 13.28
CA PHE A 169 8.59 11.34 14.62
C PHE A 169 9.95 10.69 14.81
N ILE A 170 10.72 11.16 15.80
CA ILE A 170 12.09 10.74 16.05
C ILE A 170 12.30 10.32 17.50
N ALA A 171 13.27 9.44 17.74
CA ALA A 171 13.71 9.08 19.08
C ALA A 171 14.39 10.26 19.78
N TYR A 172 14.50 10.19 21.10
CA TYR A 172 15.25 11.16 21.90
C TYR A 172 16.71 11.34 21.42
N THR A 173 17.31 10.30 20.88
CA THR A 173 18.68 10.25 20.35
C THR A 173 18.78 10.67 18.87
N GLY A 174 17.67 10.99 18.21
CA GLY A 174 17.60 11.54 16.86
C GLY A 174 17.30 10.58 15.74
N GLU A 175 17.25 9.24 16.00
CA GLU A 175 16.90 8.25 15.00
C GLU A 175 15.40 8.35 14.64
N SER A 176 15.09 8.14 13.37
CA SER A 176 13.72 8.22 12.89
C SER A 176 12.91 6.99 13.32
N LEU A 177 11.72 7.23 13.89
CA LEU A 177 10.76 6.20 14.34
C LEU A 177 9.47 6.20 13.51
N ASP A 178 9.51 6.82 12.33
CA ASP A 178 8.39 6.95 11.40
C ASP A 178 8.80 6.59 9.98
N TYR A 179 7.85 6.67 9.04
CA TYR A 179 8.12 6.50 7.61
C TYR A 179 8.43 7.82 6.90
N LYS A 180 7.98 8.96 7.45
CA LYS A 180 8.06 10.26 6.78
C LYS A 180 9.48 10.85 6.80
N ALA A 181 10.19 10.78 7.90
CA ALA A 181 11.55 11.35 7.99
C ALA A 181 12.53 10.69 6.99
N PRO A 182 12.60 9.35 6.85
CA PRO A 182 13.45 8.76 5.82
C PRO A 182 12.97 9.06 4.40
N LEU A 183 11.65 9.18 4.17
CA LEU A 183 11.11 9.58 2.87
C LEU A 183 11.61 10.97 2.47
N LEU A 184 11.48 11.95 3.35
CA LEU A 184 11.96 13.32 3.11
C LEU A 184 13.47 13.36 2.80
N LYS A 185 14.28 12.59 3.55
CA LYS A 185 15.72 12.44 3.28
C LYS A 185 16.00 11.82 1.91
N ALA A 186 15.22 10.80 1.50
CA ALA A 186 15.38 10.16 0.20
C ALA A 186 14.98 11.09 -0.95
N LEU A 187 13.93 11.88 -0.77
CA LEU A 187 13.48 12.90 -1.73
C LEU A 187 14.54 14.00 -1.91
N GLU A 188 15.15 14.45 -0.83
CA GLU A 188 16.25 15.42 -0.91
C GLU A 188 17.50 14.83 -1.56
N ALA A 189 17.80 13.56 -1.29
CA ALA A 189 18.93 12.87 -1.93
C ALA A 189 18.76 12.74 -3.45
N VAL A 190 17.54 12.35 -3.92
CA VAL A 190 17.26 12.25 -5.35
C VAL A 190 17.18 13.62 -6.01
N ASN A 191 16.62 14.63 -5.33
CA ASN A 191 16.63 16.02 -5.78
C ASN A 191 18.06 16.48 -6.14
N LYS A 192 19.00 16.39 -5.19
CA LYS A 192 20.39 16.79 -5.40
C LYS A 192 21.06 16.02 -6.55
N ALA A 193 20.98 14.71 -6.53
CA ALA A 193 21.63 13.86 -7.53
C ALA A 193 21.05 14.07 -8.93
N ALA A 194 19.74 14.23 -9.05
CA ALA A 194 19.09 14.46 -10.34
C ALA A 194 19.35 15.88 -10.86
N THR A 195 19.37 16.90 -10.01
CA THR A 195 19.73 18.28 -10.40
C THR A 195 21.15 18.32 -10.94
N ASP A 196 22.12 17.67 -10.27
CA ASP A 196 23.50 17.58 -10.74
C ASP A 196 23.62 16.95 -12.14
N VAL A 197 22.83 15.92 -12.43
CA VAL A 197 22.80 15.28 -13.77
C VAL A 197 22.06 16.17 -14.78
N CYS A 198 20.99 16.87 -14.38
CA CYS A 198 20.28 17.81 -15.24
C CYS A 198 21.20 18.92 -15.78
N HIS A 199 22.22 19.34 -15.02
CA HIS A 199 23.15 20.40 -15.44
C HIS A 199 23.97 20.05 -16.70
N TYR A 200 24.07 18.80 -17.10
CA TYR A 200 24.63 18.45 -18.41
C TYR A 200 23.76 18.91 -19.59
N PHE A 201 22.46 19.08 -19.36
CA PHE A 201 21.45 19.39 -20.38
C PHE A 201 20.84 20.80 -20.20
N ASN A 202 20.66 21.23 -18.98
CA ASN A 202 20.08 22.53 -18.63
C ASN A 202 20.64 23.05 -17.29
N PRO A 203 21.55 24.04 -17.31
CA PRO A 203 22.15 24.59 -16.09
C PRO A 203 21.17 25.44 -15.25
N ASP A 204 20.01 25.83 -15.79
CA ASP A 204 19.01 26.64 -15.09
C ASP A 204 18.17 25.83 -14.09
N VAL A 205 18.20 24.50 -14.15
CA VAL A 205 17.50 23.62 -13.21
C VAL A 205 18.11 23.76 -11.81
N LYS A 206 17.29 24.16 -10.85
CA LYS A 206 17.69 24.31 -9.44
C LYS A 206 17.16 23.19 -8.56
N LYS A 207 16.07 22.57 -8.96
CA LYS A 207 15.40 21.54 -8.17
C LYS A 207 14.71 20.48 -9.05
N VAL A 208 14.79 19.23 -8.61
CA VAL A 208 14.07 18.12 -9.19
C VAL A 208 13.12 17.53 -8.16
N TYR A 209 11.86 17.46 -8.51
CA TYR A 209 10.81 16.86 -7.68
C TYR A 209 10.57 15.41 -8.08
N ALA A 210 10.42 14.54 -7.11
CA ALA A 210 9.81 13.24 -7.33
C ALA A 210 8.29 13.37 -7.17
N TYR A 211 7.55 12.84 -8.12
CA TYR A 211 6.08 12.84 -8.14
C TYR A 211 5.55 11.43 -7.89
N LEU A 212 4.40 11.37 -7.24
CA LEU A 212 3.67 10.15 -6.96
C LEU A 212 2.18 10.33 -7.29
N GLY A 213 1.63 9.41 -8.08
CA GLY A 213 0.20 9.23 -8.25
C GLY A 213 -0.14 7.80 -7.82
N TRP A 214 -0.80 7.65 -6.68
CA TRP A 214 -1.21 6.34 -6.18
C TRP A 214 -2.58 5.93 -6.73
N GLU A 215 -2.78 4.63 -6.96
CA GLU A 215 -4.05 4.01 -7.34
C GLU A 215 -4.46 3.09 -6.19
N GLN A 216 -5.51 3.45 -5.45
CA GLN A 216 -5.95 2.73 -4.27
C GLN A 216 -7.08 1.78 -4.61
N GLU A 217 -6.77 0.49 -4.69
CA GLU A 217 -7.78 -0.57 -4.76
C GLU A 217 -8.28 -0.94 -3.36
N TYR A 218 -9.54 -1.38 -3.27
CA TYR A 218 -10.16 -1.78 -2.00
C TYR A 218 -11.42 -2.61 -2.22
N PHE A 219 -11.83 -3.37 -1.19
CA PHE A 219 -13.13 -4.03 -1.15
C PHE A 219 -14.09 -3.30 -0.19
N LEU A 220 -15.38 -3.39 -0.48
CA LEU A 220 -16.45 -3.01 0.42
C LEU A 220 -17.28 -4.23 0.80
N VAL A 221 -17.58 -4.38 2.10
CA VAL A 221 -18.47 -5.41 2.62
C VAL A 221 -19.54 -4.75 3.48
N ASP A 222 -20.78 -5.24 3.40
CA ASP A 222 -21.84 -4.75 4.29
C ASP A 222 -21.43 -4.91 5.77
N GLU A 223 -21.64 -3.88 6.58
CA GLU A 223 -21.16 -3.84 7.96
C GLU A 223 -21.73 -4.97 8.83
N GLY A 224 -22.99 -5.38 8.60
CA GLY A 224 -23.60 -6.50 9.31
C GLY A 224 -22.95 -7.85 8.95
N LEU A 225 -22.67 -8.06 7.68
CA LEU A 225 -21.98 -9.26 7.18
C LEU A 225 -20.54 -9.31 7.69
N TYR A 226 -19.84 -8.18 7.66
CA TYR A 226 -18.48 -8.04 8.22
C TYR A 226 -18.46 -8.40 9.72
N ALA A 227 -19.38 -7.85 10.51
CA ALA A 227 -19.45 -8.10 11.95
C ALA A 227 -19.79 -9.56 12.29
N ALA A 228 -20.49 -10.27 11.39
CA ALA A 228 -20.81 -11.69 11.54
C ALA A 228 -19.65 -12.64 11.15
N ARG A 229 -18.50 -12.09 10.70
CA ARG A 229 -17.30 -12.82 10.30
C ARG A 229 -16.12 -12.45 11.21
N PRO A 230 -15.84 -13.23 12.27
CA PRO A 230 -14.75 -12.94 13.21
C PRO A 230 -13.36 -12.83 12.54
N ASP A 231 -13.13 -13.60 11.50
CA ASP A 231 -11.90 -13.53 10.70
C ASP A 231 -11.75 -12.19 9.99
N LEU A 232 -12.76 -11.70 9.28
CA LEU A 232 -12.73 -10.35 8.67
C LEU A 232 -12.55 -9.25 9.71
N LEU A 233 -13.26 -9.37 10.84
CA LEU A 233 -13.23 -8.37 11.92
C LEU A 233 -11.81 -8.22 12.53
N LEU A 234 -11.10 -9.34 12.72
CA LEU A 234 -9.86 -9.39 13.49
C LEU A 234 -8.60 -9.40 12.60
N THR A 235 -8.70 -9.85 11.35
CA THR A 235 -7.54 -10.00 10.45
C THR A 235 -7.64 -9.20 9.15
N GLY A 236 -8.81 -8.65 8.84
CA GLY A 236 -9.06 -7.95 7.57
C GLY A 236 -9.26 -8.89 6.37
N ARG A 237 -9.11 -10.22 6.55
CA ARG A 237 -9.31 -11.23 5.50
C ARG A 237 -10.13 -12.42 5.99
N THR A 238 -10.67 -13.18 5.05
CA THR A 238 -11.31 -14.47 5.35
C THR A 238 -10.25 -15.55 5.54
N LEU A 239 -10.27 -16.21 6.71
CA LEU A 239 -9.43 -17.37 6.98
C LEU A 239 -10.07 -18.69 6.54
N MET A 240 -11.33 -18.64 6.10
CA MET A 240 -12.11 -19.74 5.56
C MET A 240 -13.19 -19.20 4.64
N GLY A 241 -13.72 -20.05 3.79
CA GLY A 241 -14.82 -19.76 2.88
C GLY A 241 -14.53 -20.32 1.49
N HIS A 242 -15.47 -21.15 0.99
CA HIS A 242 -15.44 -21.66 -0.35
C HIS A 242 -15.83 -20.55 -1.34
N GLU A 243 -15.19 -20.54 -2.50
CA GLU A 243 -15.54 -19.60 -3.56
C GLU A 243 -16.99 -19.78 -4.04
N SER A 244 -17.59 -18.69 -4.50
CA SER A 244 -18.96 -18.70 -5.02
C SER A 244 -19.01 -19.30 -6.42
N SER A 245 -20.18 -19.86 -6.80
CA SER A 245 -20.42 -20.35 -8.18
C SER A 245 -20.28 -19.26 -9.24
N LYS A 246 -20.73 -18.03 -8.94
CA LYS A 246 -20.34 -16.83 -9.67
C LYS A 246 -19.14 -16.22 -8.95
N ASN A 247 -18.09 -15.97 -9.69
CA ASN A 247 -16.88 -15.32 -9.21
C ASN A 247 -16.67 -14.04 -10.03
N GLN A 248 -15.45 -13.67 -10.41
CA GLN A 248 -15.15 -12.56 -11.30
C GLN A 248 -15.32 -12.98 -12.77
N GLN A 249 -16.57 -13.04 -13.23
CA GLN A 249 -16.97 -13.58 -14.55
C GLN A 249 -17.99 -12.65 -15.20
N LEU A 250 -17.92 -12.53 -16.53
CA LEU A 250 -18.87 -11.87 -17.43
C LEU A 250 -19.14 -10.40 -17.11
N GLU A 251 -19.83 -10.10 -16.02
CA GLU A 251 -20.30 -8.74 -15.67
C GLU A 251 -19.36 -7.97 -14.73
N ASP A 252 -18.41 -8.66 -14.11
CA ASP A 252 -17.47 -8.06 -13.16
C ASP A 252 -16.25 -7.59 -13.95
N HIS A 253 -16.10 -6.27 -14.10
CA HIS A 253 -15.01 -5.60 -14.82
C HIS A 253 -14.97 -4.10 -14.54
N TYR A 254 -13.89 -3.43 -14.90
CA TYR A 254 -13.63 -2.01 -14.67
C TYR A 254 -14.74 -1.07 -15.14
N PHE A 255 -15.42 -1.38 -16.24
CA PHE A 255 -16.41 -0.51 -16.89
C PHE A 255 -17.85 -0.85 -16.52
N GLY A 256 -18.06 -1.74 -15.53
CA GLY A 256 -19.38 -2.03 -14.99
C GLY A 256 -20.01 -0.81 -14.32
N ALA A 257 -21.35 -0.78 -14.27
CA ALA A 257 -22.04 0.26 -13.53
C ALA A 257 -21.76 0.14 -12.03
N ILE A 258 -21.36 1.25 -11.40
CA ILE A 258 -21.13 1.31 -9.96
C ILE A 258 -22.47 1.16 -9.23
N PRO A 259 -22.61 0.22 -8.27
CA PRO A 259 -23.83 0.06 -7.49
C PRO A 259 -24.21 1.34 -6.75
N THR A 260 -25.50 1.68 -6.68
CA THR A 260 -25.97 2.96 -6.14
C THR A 260 -25.48 3.25 -4.73
N ARG A 261 -25.52 2.28 -3.80
CA ARG A 261 -24.98 2.47 -2.44
C ARG A 261 -23.51 2.81 -2.43
N VAL A 262 -22.72 2.15 -3.29
CA VAL A 262 -21.29 2.39 -3.43
C VAL A 262 -21.02 3.75 -4.06
N MET A 263 -21.82 4.15 -5.05
CA MET A 263 -21.71 5.47 -5.68
C MET A 263 -21.90 6.60 -4.66
N GLU A 264 -22.87 6.49 -3.75
CA GLU A 264 -23.08 7.50 -2.71
C GLU A 264 -21.92 7.56 -1.70
N PHE A 265 -21.34 6.41 -1.33
CA PHE A 265 -20.11 6.36 -0.55
C PHE A 265 -18.94 7.07 -1.28
N MET A 266 -18.75 6.77 -2.57
CA MET A 266 -17.68 7.38 -3.37
C MET A 266 -17.86 8.88 -3.51
N LYS A 267 -19.10 9.38 -3.67
CA LYS A 267 -19.41 10.81 -3.72
C LYS A 267 -19.02 11.52 -2.43
N GLU A 268 -19.40 10.99 -1.26
CA GLU A 268 -19.04 11.61 0.03
C GLU A 268 -17.54 11.59 0.23
N LEU A 269 -16.89 10.47 -0.09
CA LEU A 269 -15.43 10.34 0.01
C LEU A 269 -14.70 11.37 -0.87
N GLU A 270 -15.16 11.56 -2.11
CA GLU A 270 -14.59 12.53 -3.03
C GLU A 270 -14.75 13.97 -2.54
N ILE A 271 -15.95 14.33 -2.07
CA ILE A 271 -16.23 15.68 -1.54
C ILE A 271 -15.33 15.98 -0.32
N GLU A 272 -15.27 15.07 0.65
CA GLU A 272 -14.45 15.27 1.86
C GLU A 272 -12.95 15.27 1.53
N SER A 273 -12.51 14.46 0.59
CA SER A 273 -11.11 14.46 0.11
C SER A 273 -10.74 15.77 -0.58
N LEU A 274 -11.61 16.29 -1.47
CA LEU A 274 -11.37 17.58 -2.14
C LEU A 274 -11.31 18.74 -1.14
N LYS A 275 -12.16 18.75 -0.10
CA LYS A 275 -12.07 19.75 0.98
C LYS A 275 -10.73 19.71 1.70
N LEU A 276 -10.11 18.54 1.81
CA LEU A 276 -8.80 18.33 2.41
C LEU A 276 -7.64 18.51 1.41
N GLY A 277 -7.92 19.04 0.20
CA GLY A 277 -6.92 19.30 -0.81
C GLY A 277 -6.40 18.05 -1.54
N ILE A 278 -7.07 16.91 -1.35
CA ILE A 278 -6.69 15.66 -2.02
C ILE A 278 -7.36 15.63 -3.40
N PRO A 279 -6.62 15.67 -4.51
CA PRO A 279 -7.17 15.85 -5.84
C PRO A 279 -7.70 14.54 -6.44
N LEU A 280 -8.68 13.90 -5.80
CA LEU A 280 -9.32 12.69 -6.33
C LEU A 280 -9.93 12.97 -7.70
N LYS A 281 -9.66 12.08 -8.66
CA LYS A 281 -10.07 12.26 -10.06
C LYS A 281 -10.85 11.08 -10.61
N THR A 282 -10.49 9.87 -10.26
CA THR A 282 -11.04 8.65 -10.86
C THR A 282 -11.63 7.74 -9.79
N ARG A 283 -12.79 7.17 -10.10
CA ARG A 283 -13.46 6.11 -9.34
C ARG A 283 -14.09 5.13 -10.32
N HIS A 284 -13.94 3.84 -10.07
CA HIS A 284 -14.52 2.78 -10.91
C HIS A 284 -14.61 1.45 -10.16
N ASN A 285 -15.31 0.48 -10.77
CA ASN A 285 -15.23 -0.91 -10.33
C ASN A 285 -13.88 -1.51 -10.65
N GLU A 286 -13.43 -2.44 -9.82
CA GLU A 286 -12.37 -3.37 -10.12
C GLU A 286 -12.92 -4.70 -10.66
N VAL A 287 -12.00 -5.62 -11.00
CA VAL A 287 -12.33 -6.90 -11.65
C VAL A 287 -13.14 -7.82 -10.74
N ALA A 288 -12.85 -7.85 -9.43
CA ALA A 288 -13.57 -8.70 -8.50
C ALA A 288 -14.90 -8.08 -8.04
N PRO A 289 -15.93 -8.90 -7.73
CA PRO A 289 -17.15 -8.41 -7.11
C PRO A 289 -16.86 -7.65 -5.81
N ASN A 290 -17.52 -6.52 -5.60
CA ASN A 290 -17.30 -5.62 -4.44
C ASN A 290 -15.88 -5.07 -4.31
N GLN A 291 -15.09 -5.11 -5.38
CA GLN A 291 -13.80 -4.45 -5.47
C GLN A 291 -13.91 -3.16 -6.29
N PHE A 292 -13.23 -2.12 -5.83
CA PHE A 292 -13.28 -0.77 -6.39
C PHE A 292 -11.91 -0.13 -6.34
N GLU A 293 -11.74 0.93 -7.11
CA GLU A 293 -10.51 1.72 -7.15
C GLU A 293 -10.83 3.22 -7.15
N LEU A 294 -9.89 3.98 -6.58
CA LEU A 294 -9.84 5.43 -6.71
C LEU A 294 -8.40 5.90 -6.94
N ALA A 295 -8.25 6.97 -7.71
CA ALA A 295 -6.96 7.54 -8.03
C ALA A 295 -7.01 9.08 -8.05
N PRO A 296 -5.98 9.77 -7.50
CA PRO A 296 -5.85 11.23 -7.57
C PRO A 296 -5.12 11.68 -8.84
N VAL A 297 -5.06 12.98 -9.05
CA VAL A 297 -3.99 13.61 -9.83
C VAL A 297 -2.69 13.44 -9.04
N PHE A 298 -1.58 13.18 -9.73
CA PHE A 298 -0.27 13.04 -9.08
C PHE A 298 0.19 14.35 -8.42
N GLU A 299 0.94 14.21 -7.34
CA GLU A 299 1.47 15.33 -6.56
C GLU A 299 2.95 15.09 -6.22
N GLU A 300 3.60 16.05 -5.55
CA GLU A 300 4.91 15.81 -4.94
C GLU A 300 4.83 14.60 -3.98
N CYS A 301 5.85 13.77 -3.97
CA CYS A 301 5.80 12.42 -3.40
C CYS A 301 5.48 12.40 -1.89
N ASN A 302 6.03 13.34 -1.09
CA ASN A 302 5.73 13.43 0.33
C ASN A 302 4.26 13.80 0.58
N LEU A 303 3.76 14.82 -0.11
CA LEU A 303 2.37 15.25 -0.01
C LEU A 303 1.39 14.15 -0.50
N ALA A 304 1.71 13.51 -1.63
CA ALA A 304 0.91 12.41 -2.16
C ALA A 304 0.82 11.24 -1.17
N ASN A 305 1.89 10.93 -0.45
CA ASN A 305 1.89 9.91 0.59
C ASN A 305 1.03 10.28 1.80
N ASP A 306 1.11 11.52 2.28
CA ASP A 306 0.24 12.02 3.34
C ASP A 306 -1.24 11.95 2.93
N HIS A 307 -1.55 12.38 1.71
CA HIS A 307 -2.91 12.32 1.15
C HIS A 307 -3.44 10.88 1.02
N ASN A 308 -2.60 9.92 0.65
CA ASN A 308 -3.01 8.51 0.61
C ASN A 308 -3.41 7.99 2.01
N LEU A 309 -2.60 8.24 3.03
CA LEU A 309 -2.92 7.82 4.40
C LEU A 309 -4.18 8.50 4.94
N LEU A 310 -4.36 9.77 4.63
CA LEU A 310 -5.55 10.51 5.01
C LEU A 310 -6.81 9.96 4.31
N VAL A 311 -6.73 9.65 3.01
CA VAL A 311 -7.82 8.98 2.28
C VAL A 311 -8.16 7.63 2.90
N MET A 312 -7.16 6.80 3.24
CA MET A 312 -7.40 5.50 3.89
C MET A 312 -8.16 5.68 5.23
N ALA A 313 -7.83 6.71 6.01
CA ALA A 313 -8.56 7.04 7.24
C ALA A 313 -9.99 7.50 6.95
N LEU A 314 -10.19 8.37 5.95
CA LEU A 314 -11.52 8.81 5.50
C LEU A 314 -12.38 7.64 5.00
N MET A 315 -11.81 6.73 4.22
CA MET A 315 -12.50 5.53 3.73
C MET A 315 -13.06 4.69 4.89
N ARG A 316 -12.26 4.47 5.94
CA ARG A 316 -12.71 3.75 7.14
C ARG A 316 -13.84 4.48 7.87
N LYS A 317 -13.79 5.80 7.94
CA LYS A 317 -14.79 6.63 8.61
C LYS A 317 -16.09 6.73 7.81
N ILE A 318 -15.99 7.05 6.53
CA ILE A 318 -17.14 7.32 5.65
C ILE A 318 -17.87 6.03 5.29
N SER A 319 -17.16 4.92 5.02
CA SER A 319 -17.80 3.64 4.70
C SER A 319 -18.82 3.21 5.76
N ARG A 320 -18.54 3.48 7.05
CA ARG A 320 -19.46 3.17 8.14
C ARG A 320 -20.77 3.95 8.07
N LYS A 321 -20.74 5.22 7.66
CA LYS A 321 -21.94 6.03 7.47
C LYS A 321 -22.87 5.42 6.40
N HIS A 322 -22.28 4.81 5.37
CA HIS A 322 -22.99 4.11 4.30
C HIS A 322 -23.32 2.64 4.61
N GLY A 323 -23.06 2.20 5.84
CA GLY A 323 -23.31 0.83 6.29
C GLY A 323 -22.38 -0.19 5.63
N PHE A 324 -21.17 0.22 5.23
CA PHE A 324 -20.09 -0.62 4.73
C PHE A 324 -18.89 -0.66 5.68
N ARG A 325 -18.03 -1.63 5.43
CA ARG A 325 -16.65 -1.66 5.90
C ARG A 325 -15.73 -1.77 4.71
N VAL A 326 -14.73 -0.90 4.66
CA VAL A 326 -13.65 -0.98 3.69
C VAL A 326 -12.64 -2.04 4.14
N LEU A 327 -12.22 -2.89 3.21
CA LEU A 327 -11.12 -3.83 3.41
C LEU A 327 -9.93 -3.35 2.57
N LEU A 328 -8.83 -3.07 3.25
CA LEU A 328 -7.56 -2.65 2.64
C LEU A 328 -6.54 -3.78 2.62
N HIS A 329 -6.84 -4.92 3.26
CA HIS A 329 -6.01 -6.13 3.15
C HIS A 329 -5.87 -6.54 1.68
N GLU A 330 -4.66 -6.90 1.25
CA GLU A 330 -4.33 -7.16 -0.15
C GLU A 330 -5.04 -8.38 -0.75
N LYS A 331 -5.44 -9.35 0.07
CA LYS A 331 -6.17 -10.55 -0.37
C LYS A 331 -7.26 -10.94 0.63
N PRO A 332 -8.35 -10.17 0.73
CA PRO A 332 -9.40 -10.46 1.70
C PRO A 332 -10.18 -11.74 1.38
N PHE A 333 -10.21 -12.15 0.12
CA PHE A 333 -10.92 -13.35 -0.34
C PHE A 333 -10.01 -14.22 -1.20
N LYS A 334 -9.87 -15.50 -0.84
CA LYS A 334 -9.09 -16.48 -1.61
C LYS A 334 -9.81 -16.80 -2.93
N GLY A 335 -9.05 -16.98 -4.01
CA GLY A 335 -9.58 -17.40 -5.31
C GLY A 335 -10.05 -16.27 -6.24
N ILE A 336 -10.08 -15.01 -5.76
CA ILE A 336 -10.41 -13.84 -6.58
C ILE A 336 -9.29 -12.82 -6.53
N ASN A 337 -9.41 -11.72 -7.29
CA ASN A 337 -8.42 -10.63 -7.29
C ASN A 337 -8.03 -10.18 -5.90
N GLY A 338 -6.79 -9.75 -5.76
CA GLY A 338 -6.30 -8.99 -4.63
C GLY A 338 -6.31 -7.50 -4.93
N SER A 339 -6.08 -6.68 -3.91
CA SER A 339 -6.02 -5.23 -4.01
C SER A 339 -4.58 -4.72 -3.89
N GLY A 340 -4.18 -3.88 -4.83
CA GLY A 340 -2.90 -3.19 -4.85
C GLY A 340 -3.04 -1.71 -4.53
N LYS A 341 -1.88 -1.07 -4.54
CA LYS A 341 -1.73 0.37 -4.52
C LYS A 341 -0.62 0.73 -5.50
N HIS A 342 -0.98 0.85 -6.78
CA HIS A 342 0.03 1.13 -7.80
C HIS A 342 0.63 2.51 -7.56
N ASN A 343 1.95 2.57 -7.49
CA ASN A 343 2.68 3.82 -7.30
C ASN A 343 3.23 4.29 -8.64
N ASN A 344 2.54 5.25 -9.26
CA ASN A 344 3.00 5.93 -10.47
C ASN A 344 4.03 6.98 -10.08
N TRP A 345 5.30 6.71 -10.34
CA TRP A 345 6.43 7.55 -9.95
C TRP A 345 7.14 8.16 -11.15
N SER A 346 7.50 9.43 -11.03
CA SER A 346 8.26 10.16 -12.05
C SER A 346 9.12 11.26 -11.44
N LEU A 347 10.01 11.86 -12.26
CA LEU A 347 10.84 13.00 -11.89
C LEU A 347 10.54 14.18 -12.82
N GLY A 348 10.49 15.39 -12.25
CA GLY A 348 10.32 16.62 -13.03
C GLY A 348 11.06 17.79 -12.39
N THR A 349 11.47 18.75 -13.21
CA THR A 349 12.25 19.90 -12.79
C THR A 349 11.38 21.09 -12.41
N ASP A 350 11.95 22.02 -11.65
CA ASP A 350 11.36 23.34 -11.33
C ASP A 350 11.15 24.20 -12.60
N THR A 351 11.82 23.87 -13.71
CA THR A 351 11.64 24.52 -15.02
C THR A 351 10.52 23.88 -15.86
N GLY A 352 9.76 22.91 -15.29
CA GLY A 352 8.61 22.27 -15.94
C GLY A 352 8.95 21.13 -16.90
N ILE A 353 10.18 20.59 -16.87
CA ILE A 353 10.61 19.49 -17.72
C ILE A 353 10.30 18.16 -17.01
N LEU A 354 9.58 17.26 -17.66
CA LEU A 354 9.41 15.87 -17.22
C LEU A 354 10.61 15.04 -17.68
N LEU A 355 11.40 14.54 -16.74
CA LEU A 355 12.65 13.83 -17.04
C LEU A 355 12.44 12.43 -17.63
N MET A 356 11.28 11.85 -17.40
CA MET A 356 10.89 10.52 -17.92
C MET A 356 9.96 10.60 -19.14
N ALA A 357 9.80 11.77 -19.74
CA ALA A 357 9.07 11.94 -20.97
C ALA A 357 10.04 12.13 -22.15
N PRO A 358 9.81 11.44 -23.30
CA PRO A 358 10.61 11.66 -24.49
C PRO A 358 10.46 13.09 -25.00
N GLY A 359 11.54 13.62 -25.55
CA GLY A 359 11.60 14.97 -26.12
C GLY A 359 11.38 15.02 -27.63
N LYS A 360 11.53 16.20 -28.17
CA LYS A 360 11.40 16.46 -29.62
C LYS A 360 12.74 16.56 -30.35
N THR A 361 13.83 16.73 -29.62
CA THR A 361 15.19 16.83 -30.14
C THR A 361 16.06 15.66 -29.70
N PRO A 362 17.15 15.35 -30.41
CA PRO A 362 18.09 14.31 -29.97
C PRO A 362 18.66 14.56 -28.57
N GLU A 363 18.92 15.81 -28.21
CA GLU A 363 19.42 16.20 -26.89
C GLU A 363 18.39 15.93 -25.78
N GLU A 364 17.14 16.32 -26.02
CA GLU A 364 16.03 16.04 -25.09
C GLU A 364 15.81 14.53 -24.92
N ASN A 365 15.97 13.75 -26.00
CA ASN A 365 15.88 12.30 -25.96
C ASN A 365 17.09 11.67 -25.26
N LEU A 366 18.30 12.21 -25.41
CA LEU A 366 19.47 11.76 -24.65
C LEU A 366 19.26 11.99 -23.15
N ARG A 367 18.72 13.15 -22.74
CA ARG A 367 18.32 13.41 -21.36
C ARG A 367 17.33 12.36 -20.87
N PHE A 368 16.25 12.11 -21.61
CA PHE A 368 15.24 11.11 -21.29
C PHE A 368 15.85 9.73 -21.11
N ILE A 369 16.64 9.24 -22.06
CA ILE A 369 17.32 7.94 -21.99
C ILE A 369 18.29 7.89 -20.80
N THR A 370 18.97 8.99 -20.50
CA THR A 370 19.87 9.08 -19.33
C THR A 370 19.10 8.75 -18.04
N PHE A 371 17.96 9.38 -17.81
CA PHE A 371 17.17 9.12 -16.61
C PHE A 371 16.56 7.71 -16.61
N ILE A 372 16.03 7.23 -17.73
CA ILE A 372 15.49 5.87 -17.84
C ILE A 372 16.54 4.81 -17.51
N VAL A 373 17.72 4.89 -18.12
CA VAL A 373 18.79 3.89 -17.89
C VAL A 373 19.27 3.91 -16.44
N ASN A 374 19.42 5.10 -15.85
CA ASN A 374 19.80 5.20 -14.44
C ASN A 374 18.74 4.66 -13.50
N VAL A 375 17.44 4.80 -13.81
CA VAL A 375 16.38 4.13 -13.04
C VAL A 375 16.47 2.60 -13.18
N LEU A 376 16.66 2.07 -14.38
CA LEU A 376 16.82 0.64 -14.60
C LEU A 376 18.05 0.08 -13.85
N MET A 377 19.15 0.81 -13.88
CA MET A 377 20.37 0.45 -13.13
C MET A 377 20.14 0.41 -11.61
N ALA A 378 19.43 1.41 -11.07
CA ALA A 378 19.07 1.47 -9.67
C ALA A 378 18.16 0.28 -9.28
N VAL A 379 17.15 -0.04 -10.09
CA VAL A 379 16.24 -1.17 -9.88
C VAL A 379 17.00 -2.51 -9.98
N TYR A 380 17.94 -2.63 -10.89
CA TYR A 380 18.77 -3.82 -11.03
C TYR A 380 19.68 -4.03 -9.81
N ARG A 381 20.45 -3.01 -9.42
CA ARG A 381 21.41 -3.09 -8.30
C ARG A 381 20.75 -3.32 -6.95
N HIS A 382 19.55 -2.74 -6.76
CA HIS A 382 18.79 -2.83 -5.51
C HIS A 382 17.51 -3.67 -5.64
N ASN A 383 17.50 -4.65 -6.55
CA ASN A 383 16.37 -5.53 -6.85
C ASN A 383 15.77 -6.17 -5.59
N GLY A 384 16.60 -6.81 -4.76
CA GLY A 384 16.15 -7.43 -3.53
C GLY A 384 15.61 -6.44 -2.50
N LEU A 385 16.21 -5.23 -2.40
CA LEU A 385 15.71 -4.19 -1.51
C LEU A 385 14.32 -3.66 -1.94
N LEU A 386 14.13 -3.42 -3.23
CA LEU A 386 12.83 -3.01 -3.76
C LEU A 386 11.77 -4.08 -3.50
N LYS A 387 12.12 -5.36 -3.66
CA LYS A 387 11.25 -6.48 -3.27
C LYS A 387 10.94 -6.46 -1.77
N ALA A 388 11.93 -6.23 -0.91
CA ALA A 388 11.72 -6.13 0.53
C ALA A 388 10.80 -4.96 0.90
N SER A 389 10.86 -3.85 0.15
CA SER A 389 10.05 -2.65 0.41
C SER A 389 8.55 -2.85 0.19
N ILE A 390 8.14 -3.84 -0.61
CA ILE A 390 6.74 -4.16 -0.91
C ILE A 390 6.28 -5.47 -0.24
N SER A 391 7.18 -6.18 0.43
CA SER A 391 6.86 -7.45 1.07
C SER A 391 6.23 -7.24 2.44
N SER A 392 5.17 -7.99 2.70
CA SER A 392 4.49 -8.04 4.01
C SER A 392 3.75 -9.37 4.17
N ALA A 393 3.33 -9.69 5.39
CA ALA A 393 2.51 -10.88 5.66
C ALA A 393 1.20 -10.88 4.83
N THR A 394 0.65 -9.71 4.55
CA THR A 394 -0.63 -9.53 3.85
C THR A 394 -0.45 -9.49 2.33
N ASN A 395 0.54 -8.77 1.83
CA ASN A 395 0.80 -8.65 0.39
C ASN A 395 1.32 -9.96 -0.24
N ALA A 396 1.96 -10.83 0.54
CA ALA A 396 2.41 -12.15 0.08
C ALA A 396 1.26 -13.01 -0.46
N HIS A 397 0.04 -12.85 0.05
CA HIS A 397 -1.14 -13.56 -0.43
C HIS A 397 -1.63 -13.07 -1.80
N ARG A 398 -1.29 -11.84 -2.19
CA ARG A 398 -1.71 -11.22 -3.45
C ARG A 398 -0.72 -11.49 -4.58
N LEU A 399 0.58 -11.37 -4.30
CA LEU A 399 1.62 -11.37 -5.33
C LEU A 399 1.72 -12.71 -6.08
N GLY A 400 1.84 -12.64 -7.41
CA GLY A 400 2.02 -13.79 -8.30
C GLY A 400 0.73 -14.49 -8.75
N ALA A 401 -0.45 -13.93 -8.48
CA ALA A 401 -1.73 -14.50 -8.89
C ALA A 401 -2.79 -13.42 -9.18
N ASN A 402 -3.74 -13.73 -10.07
CA ASN A 402 -4.94 -12.93 -10.34
C ASN A 402 -4.62 -11.44 -10.59
N GLU A 403 -3.92 -11.12 -11.66
CA GLU A 403 -3.50 -9.77 -12.10
C GLU A 403 -2.44 -9.07 -11.22
N ALA A 404 -2.07 -9.64 -10.07
CA ALA A 404 -0.97 -9.11 -9.28
C ALA A 404 0.38 -9.56 -9.83
N PRO A 405 1.38 -8.67 -9.95
CA PRO A 405 2.70 -9.04 -10.47
C PRO A 405 3.38 -10.07 -9.55
N PRO A 406 4.28 -10.91 -10.08
CA PRO A 406 5.09 -11.80 -9.26
C PRO A 406 6.03 -11.01 -8.35
N ALA A 407 6.45 -11.62 -7.24
CA ALA A 407 7.41 -11.03 -6.32
C ALA A 407 8.87 -11.08 -6.84
N ILE A 408 9.07 -11.02 -8.16
CA ILE A 408 10.37 -10.89 -8.82
C ILE A 408 10.38 -9.52 -9.49
N ILE A 409 11.15 -8.59 -8.97
CA ILE A 409 11.21 -7.24 -9.50
C ILE A 409 11.93 -7.26 -10.85
N SER A 410 11.17 -6.93 -11.91
CA SER A 410 11.64 -6.77 -13.29
C SER A 410 10.98 -5.54 -13.91
N SER A 411 11.56 -5.00 -14.96
CA SER A 411 11.05 -3.80 -15.64
C SER A 411 10.53 -4.11 -17.03
N PHE A 412 9.34 -3.60 -17.34
CA PHE A 412 8.76 -3.58 -18.68
C PHE A 412 8.96 -2.19 -19.29
N LEU A 413 9.38 -2.12 -20.54
CA LEU A 413 9.68 -0.87 -21.25
C LEU A 413 8.83 -0.62 -22.48
N GLY A 414 8.24 -1.67 -23.03
CA GLY A 414 7.53 -1.64 -24.31
C GLY A 414 8.48 -1.68 -25.51
N THR A 415 7.93 -2.08 -26.65
CA THR A 415 8.70 -2.45 -27.87
C THR A 415 9.60 -1.32 -28.41
N GLN A 416 9.15 -0.06 -28.33
CA GLN A 416 9.92 1.06 -28.90
C GLN A 416 11.16 1.39 -28.07
N LEU A 417 10.99 1.56 -26.76
CA LEU A 417 12.10 1.90 -25.88
C LEU A 417 13.12 0.75 -25.80
N SER A 418 12.64 -0.50 -25.78
CA SER A 418 13.50 -1.69 -25.84
C SER A 418 14.40 -1.68 -27.08
N LYS A 419 13.86 -1.37 -28.28
CA LYS A 419 14.66 -1.24 -29.52
C LYS A 419 15.69 -0.12 -29.45
N VAL A 420 15.31 1.05 -28.93
CA VAL A 420 16.25 2.18 -28.77
C VAL A 420 17.42 1.78 -27.88
N LEU A 421 17.17 1.11 -26.76
CA LEU A 421 18.23 0.65 -25.85
C LEU A 421 19.12 -0.41 -26.52
N GLU A 422 18.56 -1.34 -27.29
CA GLU A 422 19.33 -2.34 -28.05
C GLU A 422 20.24 -1.70 -29.12
N HIS A 423 19.78 -0.67 -29.83
CA HIS A 423 20.59 0.06 -30.80
C HIS A 423 21.74 0.82 -30.12
N LEU A 424 21.45 1.49 -29.02
CA LEU A 424 22.49 2.17 -28.23
C LEU A 424 23.53 1.19 -27.66
N GLU A 425 23.12 0.00 -27.23
CA GLU A 425 24.04 -1.06 -26.77
C GLU A 425 25.02 -1.50 -27.86
N LYS A 426 24.54 -1.64 -29.12
CA LYS A 426 25.33 -2.10 -30.27
C LYS A 426 26.24 -1.03 -30.87
N SER A 427 26.19 0.20 -30.40
CA SER A 427 26.95 1.35 -30.90
C SER A 427 26.60 1.75 -32.35
N GLU A 428 25.42 1.40 -32.84
CA GLU A 428 24.95 1.81 -34.15
C GLU A 428 24.59 3.31 -34.13
N PRO A 429 25.05 4.10 -35.13
CA PRO A 429 24.65 5.48 -35.22
C PRO A 429 23.20 5.56 -35.67
N GLU A 430 22.30 5.88 -34.78
CA GLU A 430 20.88 6.02 -35.08
C GLU A 430 20.30 7.33 -34.55
N ASP A 431 19.26 7.74 -35.22
CA ASP A 431 18.39 8.84 -34.80
C ASP A 431 17.79 8.52 -33.41
N LEU A 432 18.18 9.28 -32.39
CA LEU A 432 17.58 9.26 -31.07
C LEU A 432 16.12 9.76 -31.09
N MET A 433 15.52 9.81 -32.28
CA MET A 433 14.14 10.23 -32.47
C MET A 433 13.20 9.05 -32.23
N LEU A 434 12.41 9.13 -31.18
CA LEU A 434 11.31 8.20 -30.94
C LEU A 434 10.19 8.50 -31.96
N ALA A 435 9.64 7.44 -32.57
CA ALA A 435 8.54 7.60 -33.55
C ALA A 435 7.36 8.32 -32.87
N GLY A 436 6.81 9.32 -33.56
CA GLY A 436 5.62 10.03 -33.13
C GLY A 436 4.40 9.12 -33.03
N LYS A 437 3.34 9.58 -32.37
CA LYS A 437 2.06 8.86 -32.31
C LYS A 437 1.54 8.56 -33.71
N GLN A 438 1.24 7.28 -33.99
CA GLN A 438 0.61 6.86 -35.21
C GLN A 438 -0.90 6.98 -35.14
N GLY A 439 -1.56 7.46 -36.18
CA GLY A 439 -3.00 7.46 -36.29
C GLY A 439 -3.55 6.09 -36.72
N MET A 440 -4.63 5.63 -36.15
CA MET A 440 -5.37 4.46 -36.59
C MET A 440 -6.76 4.86 -37.08
N LYS A 441 -7.04 4.57 -38.36
CA LYS A 441 -8.38 4.69 -38.93
C LYS A 441 -9.15 3.39 -38.72
N LEU A 442 -10.31 3.51 -38.11
CA LEU A 442 -11.17 2.36 -37.85
C LEU A 442 -12.13 2.05 -38.98
N ASP A 443 -12.21 2.93 -40.01
CA ASP A 443 -13.19 2.89 -41.13
C ASP A 443 -14.66 2.80 -40.66
N ILE A 444 -14.94 3.33 -39.49
CA ILE A 444 -16.28 3.45 -38.93
C ILE A 444 -16.78 4.90 -39.14
N ALA A 445 -17.89 5.04 -39.85
CA ALA A 445 -18.47 6.36 -40.11
C ALA A 445 -18.74 7.12 -38.81
N ARG A 446 -18.33 8.40 -38.74
CA ARG A 446 -18.47 9.30 -37.58
C ARG A 446 -17.52 9.05 -36.42
N ILE A 447 -16.68 8.03 -36.45
CA ILE A 447 -15.63 7.83 -35.46
C ILE A 447 -14.36 8.53 -35.96
N PRO A 448 -13.80 9.48 -35.18
CA PRO A 448 -12.55 10.14 -35.53
C PRO A 448 -11.38 9.16 -35.52
N GLU A 449 -10.30 9.52 -36.22
CA GLU A 449 -9.04 8.78 -36.19
C GLU A 449 -8.49 8.72 -34.77
N LEU A 450 -8.08 7.53 -34.33
CA LEU A 450 -7.49 7.30 -33.02
C LEU A 450 -5.97 7.53 -33.09
N LEU A 451 -5.43 8.23 -32.11
CA LEU A 451 -3.98 8.30 -31.90
C LEU A 451 -3.57 7.06 -31.08
N ILE A 452 -2.75 6.21 -31.69
CA ILE A 452 -2.20 5.05 -31.00
C ILE A 452 -1.09 5.54 -30.07
N ASP A 453 -1.21 5.20 -28.79
CA ASP A 453 -0.12 5.32 -27.85
C ASP A 453 0.77 4.08 -27.98
N ASN A 454 2.07 4.29 -28.24
CA ASN A 454 3.02 3.20 -28.46
C ASN A 454 3.53 2.54 -27.17
N THR A 455 2.92 2.87 -26.02
CA THR A 455 3.20 2.23 -24.74
C THR A 455 2.17 1.13 -24.47
N ASP A 456 2.56 -0.10 -24.70
CA ASP A 456 1.78 -1.25 -24.28
C ASP A 456 1.88 -1.41 -22.74
N ARG A 457 0.84 -1.98 -22.12
CA ARG A 457 0.81 -2.27 -20.68
C ARG A 457 0.99 -3.77 -20.44
N ASN A 458 2.09 -4.16 -19.81
CA ASN A 458 2.26 -5.51 -19.32
C ASN A 458 1.79 -5.61 -17.86
N ARG A 459 0.58 -6.13 -17.64
CA ARG A 459 -0.02 -6.29 -16.31
C ARG A 459 0.76 -7.24 -15.40
N THR A 460 1.62 -8.08 -15.95
CA THR A 460 2.44 -9.02 -15.17
C THR A 460 3.78 -8.44 -14.74
N SER A 461 4.14 -7.22 -15.18
CA SER A 461 5.36 -6.54 -14.76
C SER A 461 5.16 -5.81 -13.43
N PRO A 462 6.03 -6.02 -12.44
CA PRO A 462 5.96 -5.31 -11.16
C PRO A 462 6.45 -3.85 -11.24
N PHE A 463 7.25 -3.49 -12.25
CA PHE A 463 7.79 -2.15 -12.45
C PHE A 463 7.77 -1.80 -13.94
N ALA A 464 6.69 -1.15 -14.39
CA ALA A 464 6.42 -0.91 -15.81
C ALA A 464 6.59 0.57 -16.19
N PHE A 465 7.30 0.84 -17.29
CA PHE A 465 7.33 2.16 -17.91
C PHE A 465 6.03 2.40 -18.69
N THR A 466 5.35 3.51 -18.44
CA THR A 466 4.05 3.84 -19.04
C THR A 466 4.08 5.18 -19.80
N GLY A 467 5.19 5.47 -20.48
CA GLY A 467 5.34 6.60 -21.41
C GLY A 467 5.98 7.87 -20.82
N ASN A 468 5.72 8.19 -19.56
CA ASN A 468 6.34 9.33 -18.87
C ASN A 468 6.59 9.09 -17.37
N ARG A 469 6.39 7.85 -16.90
CA ARG A 469 6.54 7.44 -15.52
C ARG A 469 6.78 5.94 -15.43
N PHE A 470 7.26 5.48 -14.27
CA PHE A 470 7.25 4.08 -13.90
C PHE A 470 6.09 3.81 -12.94
N GLU A 471 5.37 2.74 -13.19
CA GLU A 471 4.31 2.24 -12.35
C GLU A 471 4.85 1.07 -11.50
N PHE A 472 5.00 1.28 -10.18
CA PHE A 472 5.40 0.24 -9.25
C PHE A 472 4.16 -0.48 -8.73
N ARG A 473 3.78 -1.57 -9.40
CA ARG A 473 2.51 -2.30 -9.25
C ARG A 473 2.46 -3.27 -8.08
N ALA A 474 3.62 -3.62 -7.54
CA ALA A 474 3.74 -4.62 -6.49
C ALA A 474 3.42 -4.10 -5.07
N VAL A 475 3.18 -2.80 -4.91
CA VAL A 475 2.82 -2.20 -3.61
C VAL A 475 1.42 -2.66 -3.20
N GLY A 476 1.26 -3.08 -1.94
CA GLY A 476 0.00 -3.57 -1.40
C GLY A 476 -0.98 -2.46 -1.03
N SER A 477 -2.28 -2.75 -1.08
CA SER A 477 -3.34 -1.76 -0.79
C SER A 477 -3.34 -1.25 0.66
N GLU A 478 -2.88 -2.03 1.63
CA GLU A 478 -2.76 -1.60 3.03
C GLU A 478 -1.46 -0.84 3.31
N ALA A 479 -0.43 -1.01 2.45
CA ALA A 479 0.90 -0.47 2.69
C ALA A 479 0.94 1.07 2.69
N ASN A 480 1.90 1.64 3.46
CA ASN A 480 2.32 3.02 3.33
C ASN A 480 3.20 3.16 2.08
N CYS A 481 2.87 4.06 1.14
CA CYS A 481 3.65 4.31 -0.07
C CYS A 481 5.12 4.66 0.25
N ALA A 482 5.38 5.27 1.40
CA ALA A 482 6.72 5.68 1.80
C ALA A 482 7.72 4.54 1.81
N SER A 483 7.34 3.30 2.17
CA SER A 483 8.25 2.14 2.14
C SER A 483 8.87 1.92 0.77
N ALA A 484 8.04 1.87 -0.28
CA ALA A 484 8.50 1.68 -1.65
C ALA A 484 9.21 2.92 -2.20
N MET A 485 8.66 4.11 -1.92
CA MET A 485 9.18 5.37 -2.44
C MET A 485 10.53 5.76 -1.84
N LEU A 486 10.76 5.54 -0.53
CA LEU A 486 12.07 5.81 0.05
C LEU A 486 13.16 4.90 -0.52
N ALA A 487 12.86 3.60 -0.73
CA ALA A 487 13.81 2.65 -1.31
C ALA A 487 14.15 3.01 -2.76
N LEU A 488 13.13 3.32 -3.57
CA LEU A 488 13.30 3.70 -4.97
C LEU A 488 14.07 5.02 -5.12
N ASN A 489 13.67 6.08 -4.41
CA ASN A 489 14.32 7.38 -4.52
C ASN A 489 15.78 7.35 -4.02
N ALA A 490 16.06 6.62 -2.92
CA ALA A 490 17.42 6.47 -2.41
C ALA A 490 18.32 5.68 -3.41
N ALA A 491 17.80 4.59 -3.97
CA ALA A 491 18.52 3.80 -4.98
C ALA A 491 18.81 4.61 -6.24
N VAL A 492 17.84 5.39 -6.72
CA VAL A 492 18.01 6.27 -7.89
C VAL A 492 19.01 7.39 -7.58
N ALA A 493 18.98 7.96 -6.36
CA ALA A 493 19.94 8.97 -5.92
C ALA A 493 21.39 8.44 -5.93
N GLU A 494 21.62 7.25 -5.38
CA GLU A 494 22.96 6.61 -5.41
C GLU A 494 23.42 6.37 -6.84
N GLN A 495 22.55 5.84 -7.69
CA GLN A 495 22.89 5.54 -9.08
C GLN A 495 23.22 6.82 -9.88
N LEU A 496 22.43 7.88 -9.74
CA LEU A 496 22.69 9.16 -10.40
C LEU A 496 24.02 9.80 -9.96
N LYS A 497 24.37 9.69 -8.65
CA LYS A 497 25.71 10.10 -8.16
C LYS A 497 26.84 9.29 -8.80
N THR A 498 26.66 7.98 -8.89
CA THR A 498 27.64 7.07 -9.53
C THR A 498 27.81 7.43 -11.00
N PHE A 499 26.70 7.56 -11.71
CA PHE A 499 26.68 7.95 -13.11
C PHE A 499 27.40 9.29 -13.35
N LYS A 500 27.07 10.31 -12.55
CA LYS A 500 27.73 11.62 -12.64
C LYS A 500 29.24 11.51 -12.42
N THR A 501 29.68 10.77 -11.41
CA THR A 501 31.10 10.57 -11.12
C THR A 501 31.84 9.94 -12.31
N GLU A 502 31.23 8.93 -12.94
CA GLU A 502 31.83 8.25 -14.11
C GLU A 502 31.88 9.14 -15.35
N VAL A 503 30.82 9.94 -15.58
CA VAL A 503 30.77 10.92 -16.71
C VAL A 503 31.80 12.03 -16.49
N ASP A 504 31.85 12.62 -15.29
CA ASP A 504 32.80 13.70 -14.96
C ASP A 504 34.26 13.24 -15.13
N ALA A 505 34.58 11.99 -14.74
CA ALA A 505 35.91 11.41 -14.94
C ALA A 505 36.28 11.36 -16.43
N LYS A 506 35.34 10.96 -17.30
CA LYS A 506 35.57 10.92 -18.74
C LYS A 506 35.72 12.32 -19.39
N ILE A 507 34.98 13.31 -18.89
CA ILE A 507 35.11 14.71 -19.29
C ILE A 507 36.47 15.23 -18.84
N ALA A 508 36.93 14.92 -17.64
CA ALA A 508 38.28 15.31 -17.17
C ALA A 508 39.40 14.67 -18.02
N ASP A 509 39.17 13.48 -18.57
CA ASP A 509 40.07 12.81 -19.51
C ASP A 509 39.99 13.37 -20.93
N GLY A 510 39.25 14.49 -21.16
CA GLY A 510 39.18 15.24 -22.41
C GLY A 510 38.09 14.79 -23.37
N LYS A 511 37.11 14.00 -22.96
CA LYS A 511 35.94 13.63 -23.78
C LYS A 511 34.92 14.78 -23.81
N GLU A 512 34.24 14.90 -24.95
CA GLU A 512 33.08 15.76 -25.08
C GLU A 512 31.92 15.22 -24.20
N THR A 513 31.14 16.12 -23.61
CA THR A 513 30.11 15.80 -22.60
C THR A 513 29.12 14.73 -23.06
N PHE A 514 28.51 14.89 -24.23
CA PHE A 514 27.51 13.93 -24.73
C PHE A 514 28.14 12.60 -25.15
N ALA A 515 29.37 12.60 -25.64
CA ALA A 515 30.10 11.37 -25.91
C ALA A 515 30.45 10.61 -24.63
N ALA A 516 30.81 11.32 -23.57
CA ALA A 516 31.05 10.72 -22.24
C ALA A 516 29.76 10.10 -21.68
N ILE A 517 28.63 10.81 -21.75
CA ILE A 517 27.30 10.33 -21.35
C ILE A 517 26.95 9.04 -22.11
N LEU A 518 27.04 9.04 -23.44
CA LEU A 518 26.69 7.87 -24.25
C LEU A 518 27.57 6.66 -23.94
N GLU A 519 28.85 6.85 -23.65
CA GLU A 519 29.74 5.75 -23.29
C GLU A 519 29.36 5.11 -21.96
N VAL A 520 29.03 5.91 -20.94
CA VAL A 520 28.57 5.40 -19.65
C VAL A 520 27.23 4.71 -19.81
N LEU A 521 26.28 5.30 -20.56
CA LEU A 521 24.96 4.69 -20.80
C LEU A 521 25.08 3.33 -21.49
N ARG A 522 25.97 3.17 -22.48
CA ARG A 522 26.20 1.87 -23.14
C ARG A 522 26.68 0.79 -22.18
N LYS A 523 27.57 1.16 -21.26
CA LYS A 523 28.03 0.27 -20.19
C LYS A 523 26.85 -0.13 -19.30
N ASP A 524 26.08 0.86 -18.84
CA ASP A 524 24.98 0.66 -17.90
C ASP A 524 23.82 -0.13 -18.52
N ILE A 525 23.50 0.10 -19.81
CA ILE A 525 22.49 -0.69 -20.54
C ILE A 525 22.86 -2.17 -20.56
N LYS A 526 24.13 -2.51 -20.83
CA LYS A 526 24.61 -3.90 -20.80
C LYS A 526 24.49 -4.53 -19.44
N GLU A 527 24.82 -3.78 -18.38
CA GLU A 527 24.78 -4.28 -17.00
C GLU A 527 23.33 -4.49 -16.52
N CYS A 528 22.43 -3.51 -16.74
CA CYS A 528 21.05 -3.58 -16.26
C CYS A 528 20.11 -4.39 -17.18
N LYS A 529 20.57 -4.92 -18.30
CA LYS A 529 19.76 -5.72 -19.24
C LYS A 529 19.05 -6.90 -18.54
N ALA A 530 19.64 -7.43 -17.48
CA ALA A 530 19.08 -8.52 -16.69
C ALA A 530 17.70 -8.19 -16.06
N ILE A 531 17.42 -6.90 -15.77
CA ILE A 531 16.16 -6.48 -15.16
C ILE A 531 15.02 -6.34 -16.17
N HIS A 532 15.36 -6.19 -17.47
CA HIS A 532 14.39 -5.95 -18.53
C HIS A 532 13.68 -7.26 -18.91
N PHE A 533 12.33 -7.25 -18.88
CA PHE A 533 11.51 -8.39 -19.27
C PHE A 533 10.13 -7.93 -19.79
N ASP A 534 9.85 -8.25 -21.04
CA ASP A 534 8.59 -7.87 -21.73
C ASP A 534 7.59 -9.04 -21.86
N GLY A 535 7.94 -10.23 -21.33
CA GLY A 535 7.13 -11.43 -21.45
C GLY A 535 6.10 -11.63 -20.32
N ASN A 536 5.54 -12.83 -20.24
CA ASN A 536 4.60 -13.23 -19.20
C ASN A 536 5.31 -13.50 -17.87
N GLY A 537 5.19 -12.58 -16.92
CA GLY A 537 5.80 -12.65 -15.58
C GLY A 537 5.27 -13.78 -14.69
N TYR A 538 4.14 -14.41 -15.04
CA TYR A 538 3.59 -15.53 -14.26
C TYR A 538 4.17 -16.88 -14.64
N SER A 539 4.86 -16.98 -15.77
CA SER A 539 5.33 -18.26 -16.28
C SER A 539 6.47 -18.86 -15.42
N ASP A 540 6.54 -20.20 -15.36
CA ASP A 540 7.61 -20.89 -14.66
C ASP A 540 8.96 -20.75 -15.39
N GLU A 541 8.91 -20.58 -16.73
CA GLU A 541 10.08 -20.26 -17.55
C GLU A 541 10.71 -18.94 -17.13
N TRP A 542 9.86 -17.91 -16.85
CA TRP A 542 10.36 -16.64 -16.34
C TRP A 542 11.01 -16.77 -14.96
N LYS A 543 10.42 -17.51 -14.03
CA LYS A 543 11.02 -17.74 -12.70
C LYS A 543 12.40 -18.37 -12.82
N ALA A 544 12.55 -19.38 -13.68
CA ALA A 544 13.84 -20.04 -13.95
C ALA A 544 14.83 -19.08 -14.62
N GLU A 545 14.37 -18.25 -15.56
CA GLU A 545 15.20 -17.25 -16.25
C GLU A 545 15.65 -16.15 -15.29
N ALA A 546 14.76 -15.62 -14.46
CA ALA A 546 15.06 -14.59 -13.47
C ALA A 546 16.15 -15.04 -12.49
N ALA A 547 16.08 -16.30 -12.03
CA ALA A 547 17.12 -16.89 -11.18
C ALA A 547 18.47 -16.99 -11.91
N ARG A 548 18.49 -17.37 -13.20
CA ARG A 548 19.72 -17.38 -14.02
C ARG A 548 20.31 -15.99 -14.23
N ARG A 549 19.46 -14.95 -14.30
CA ARG A 549 19.88 -13.54 -14.39
C ARG A 549 20.35 -12.96 -13.05
N GLY A 550 20.27 -13.73 -11.95
CA GLY A 550 20.67 -13.28 -10.62
C GLY A 550 19.67 -12.36 -9.92
N LEU A 551 18.41 -12.31 -10.39
CA LEU A 551 17.34 -11.55 -9.73
C LEU A 551 16.90 -12.27 -8.46
N ASP A 552 16.42 -11.51 -7.48
CA ASP A 552 15.93 -12.06 -6.22
C ASP A 552 14.60 -12.80 -6.43
N CYS A 553 14.63 -14.14 -6.29
CA CYS A 553 13.48 -15.02 -6.43
C CYS A 553 12.99 -15.59 -5.09
N GLU A 554 13.50 -15.12 -3.94
CA GLU A 554 13.06 -15.57 -2.62
C GLU A 554 11.55 -15.31 -2.43
N THR A 555 10.86 -16.25 -1.79
CA THR A 555 9.40 -16.18 -1.53
C THR A 555 9.07 -16.06 -0.05
N SER A 556 9.99 -16.41 0.84
CA SER A 556 9.79 -16.28 2.29
C SER A 556 9.93 -14.83 2.72
N VAL A 557 8.83 -14.20 3.10
CA VAL A 557 8.80 -12.79 3.51
C VAL A 557 9.81 -12.48 4.62
N PRO A 558 9.93 -13.28 5.71
CA PRO A 558 10.96 -13.02 6.71
C PRO A 558 12.39 -13.02 6.18
N VAL A 559 12.70 -13.89 5.20
CA VAL A 559 14.02 -13.96 4.55
C VAL A 559 14.21 -12.79 3.57
N ILE A 560 13.15 -12.38 2.86
CA ILE A 560 13.20 -11.21 1.96
C ILE A 560 13.62 -9.94 2.74
N PHE A 561 13.20 -9.78 3.98
CA PHE A 561 13.59 -8.63 4.81
C PHE A 561 15.10 -8.53 5.07
N ASP A 562 15.86 -9.61 4.96
CA ASP A 562 17.34 -9.59 5.07
C ASP A 562 17.97 -8.63 4.02
N ASN A 563 17.27 -8.36 2.91
CA ASN A 563 17.75 -7.43 1.88
C ASN A 563 17.96 -5.99 2.40
N TYR A 564 17.27 -5.56 3.47
CA TYR A 564 17.54 -4.26 4.09
C TYR A 564 18.91 -4.20 4.75
N LEU A 565 19.44 -5.34 5.23
CA LEU A 565 20.69 -5.44 5.96
C LEU A 565 21.86 -5.94 5.09
N LYS A 566 21.62 -6.20 3.79
CA LYS A 566 22.72 -6.47 2.85
C LYS A 566 23.65 -5.25 2.79
N GLU A 567 24.96 -5.51 2.73
CA GLU A 567 25.97 -4.46 2.72
C GLU A 567 25.77 -3.42 1.59
N SER A 568 25.25 -3.85 0.43
CA SER A 568 24.88 -2.95 -0.67
C SER A 568 23.77 -1.99 -0.27
N SER A 569 22.71 -2.46 0.41
CA SER A 569 21.61 -1.64 0.87
C SER A 569 22.03 -0.66 1.98
N VAL A 570 22.81 -1.17 2.95
CA VAL A 570 23.32 -0.33 4.05
C VAL A 570 24.17 0.80 3.51
N ARG A 571 25.15 0.49 2.63
CA ARG A 571 26.01 1.52 2.00
C ARG A 571 25.20 2.52 1.20
N MET A 572 24.21 2.08 0.46
CA MET A 572 23.33 2.96 -0.31
C MET A 572 22.61 3.95 0.60
N PHE A 573 21.97 3.49 1.68
CA PHE A 573 21.25 4.35 2.61
C PHE A 573 22.19 5.31 3.37
N GLU A 574 23.37 4.85 3.79
CA GLU A 574 24.34 5.68 4.48
C GLU A 574 24.98 6.73 3.54
N SER A 575 25.35 6.34 2.31
CA SER A 575 25.97 7.26 1.33
C SER A 575 25.00 8.31 0.80
N THR A 576 23.71 8.02 0.83
CA THR A 576 22.65 8.99 0.48
C THR A 576 22.18 9.82 1.69
N GLY A 577 22.60 9.47 2.91
CA GLY A 577 22.21 10.15 4.15
C GLY A 577 20.78 9.86 4.60
N VAL A 578 20.16 8.83 4.07
CA VAL A 578 18.74 8.50 4.33
C VAL A 578 18.55 7.79 5.66
N MET A 579 19.32 6.73 5.91
CA MET A 579 19.29 5.96 7.16
C MET A 579 20.67 5.43 7.50
N THR A 580 20.93 5.30 8.79
CA THR A 580 22.09 4.62 9.34
C THR A 580 21.87 3.10 9.43
N ARG A 581 22.94 2.32 9.54
CA ARG A 581 22.87 0.89 9.83
C ARG A 581 21.98 0.57 11.04
N LYS A 582 22.15 1.32 12.13
CA LYS A 582 21.37 1.16 13.37
C LYS A 582 19.85 1.34 13.13
N GLU A 583 19.47 2.35 12.34
CA GLU A 583 18.06 2.58 11.98
C GLU A 583 17.52 1.44 11.12
N LEU A 584 18.32 0.91 10.19
CA LEU A 584 17.92 -0.22 9.34
C LEU A 584 17.73 -1.51 10.15
N GLU A 585 18.65 -1.83 11.05
CA GLU A 585 18.55 -2.98 11.95
C GLU A 585 17.27 -2.91 12.79
N ALA A 586 17.04 -1.77 13.43
CA ALA A 586 15.85 -1.59 14.26
C ALA A 586 14.53 -1.68 13.47
N ARG A 587 14.48 -1.08 12.28
CA ARG A 587 13.30 -1.17 11.40
C ARG A 587 13.04 -2.59 10.93
N ASN A 588 14.10 -3.35 10.70
CA ASN A 588 13.98 -4.73 10.28
C ASN A 588 13.46 -5.63 11.41
N GLU A 589 13.90 -5.39 12.66
CA GLU A 589 13.32 -6.04 13.85
C GLU A 589 11.81 -5.77 13.95
N VAL A 590 11.37 -4.53 13.75
CA VAL A 590 9.94 -4.19 13.74
C VAL A 590 9.19 -4.91 12.64
N LYS A 591 9.79 -5.10 11.44
CA LYS A 591 9.17 -5.83 10.34
C LYS A 591 8.97 -7.31 10.67
N TRP A 592 9.98 -7.98 11.22
CA TRP A 592 9.88 -9.38 11.66
C TRP A 592 8.85 -9.55 12.79
N GLU A 593 8.87 -8.65 13.78
CA GLU A 593 7.89 -8.66 14.87
C GLU A 593 6.47 -8.48 14.34
N THR A 594 6.25 -7.52 13.44
CA THR A 594 4.94 -7.24 12.82
C THR A 594 4.46 -8.45 12.01
N TYR A 595 5.33 -9.07 11.20
CA TYR A 595 5.02 -10.30 10.46
C TYR A 595 4.54 -11.40 11.42
N THR A 596 5.32 -11.67 12.45
CA THR A 596 5.00 -12.68 13.46
C THR A 596 3.66 -12.41 14.12
N LYS A 597 3.39 -11.16 14.54
CA LYS A 597 2.13 -10.77 15.18
C LYS A 597 0.92 -10.95 14.26
N LYS A 598 1.01 -10.57 12.98
CA LYS A 598 -0.08 -10.78 12.01
C LYS A 598 -0.42 -12.28 11.90
N ILE A 599 0.56 -13.16 11.71
CA ILE A 599 0.31 -14.61 11.64
C ILE A 599 -0.17 -15.18 12.98
N GLN A 600 0.30 -14.68 14.12
CA GLN A 600 -0.20 -15.07 15.43
C GLN A 600 -1.69 -14.75 15.59
N ILE A 601 -2.14 -13.57 15.14
CA ILE A 601 -3.54 -13.16 15.21
C ILE A 601 -4.39 -14.13 14.38
N GLU A 602 -4.00 -14.41 13.14
CA GLU A 602 -4.69 -15.36 12.27
C GLU A 602 -4.80 -16.75 12.88
N ALA A 603 -3.70 -17.28 13.40
CA ALA A 603 -3.67 -18.59 14.07
C ALA A 603 -4.60 -18.65 15.28
N ARG A 604 -4.64 -17.58 16.08
CA ARG A 604 -5.54 -17.48 17.25
C ARG A 604 -7.00 -17.40 16.85
N VAL A 605 -7.31 -16.61 15.83
CA VAL A 605 -8.69 -16.48 15.31
C VAL A 605 -9.18 -17.81 14.76
N LEU A 606 -8.34 -18.55 14.06
CA LEU A 606 -8.71 -19.82 13.44
C LEU A 606 -8.86 -20.95 14.47
N GLY A 607 -7.92 -21.14 15.40
CA GLY A 607 -7.89 -22.34 16.20
C GLY A 607 -7.29 -22.32 17.61
N ASP A 608 -6.88 -21.17 18.17
CA ASP A 608 -6.21 -21.16 19.49
C ASP A 608 -7.17 -21.31 20.67
N LEU A 609 -6.97 -22.36 21.46
CA LEU A 609 -7.78 -22.71 22.63
C LEU A 609 -7.28 -22.11 23.95
N GLU A 610 -6.09 -21.53 24.02
CA GLU A 610 -5.41 -21.22 25.29
C GLU A 610 -5.96 -20.03 26.09
N LYS A 611 -6.73 -19.13 25.47
CA LYS A 611 -7.27 -17.95 26.16
C LYS A 611 -8.79 -17.88 26.07
N LYS A 612 -9.45 -17.88 27.24
CA LYS A 612 -10.91 -17.86 27.41
C LYS A 612 -11.66 -16.69 26.69
N HIS A 613 -10.97 -15.76 26.07
CA HIS A 613 -11.54 -14.57 25.45
C HIS A 613 -11.39 -14.52 23.91
N ILE A 614 -10.70 -15.48 23.30
CA ILE A 614 -10.57 -15.56 21.84
C ILE A 614 -11.48 -16.70 21.37
N ILE A 615 -12.39 -16.38 20.46
CA ILE A 615 -13.34 -17.35 19.90
C ILE A 615 -12.62 -18.12 18.78
N PRO A 616 -12.13 -19.34 19.01
CA PRO A 616 -11.55 -20.14 17.93
C PRO A 616 -12.67 -20.52 16.96
N THR A 617 -12.64 -19.92 15.79
CA THR A 617 -13.73 -20.07 14.81
C THR A 617 -13.94 -21.52 14.40
N ALA A 618 -12.86 -22.28 14.18
CA ALA A 618 -12.95 -23.70 13.85
C ALA A 618 -13.63 -24.52 14.96
N MET A 619 -13.24 -24.31 16.21
CA MET A 619 -13.71 -25.12 17.35
C MET A 619 -15.10 -24.71 17.84
N ASN A 620 -15.48 -23.44 17.79
CA ASN A 620 -16.74 -22.95 18.37
C ASN A 620 -17.85 -22.77 17.31
N HIS A 621 -17.52 -22.66 16.05
CA HIS A 621 -18.50 -22.47 14.98
C HIS A 621 -18.55 -23.66 14.02
N ILE A 622 -17.41 -24.07 13.48
CA ILE A 622 -17.36 -25.03 12.37
C ILE A 622 -17.61 -26.46 12.87
N ILE A 623 -16.80 -26.97 13.81
CA ILE A 623 -16.95 -28.35 14.29
C ILE A 623 -18.33 -28.60 14.90
N PRO A 624 -18.88 -27.76 15.81
CA PRO A 624 -20.22 -27.98 16.36
C PRO A 624 -21.32 -27.93 15.30
N THR A 625 -21.15 -27.14 14.25
CA THR A 625 -22.12 -27.07 13.15
C THR A 625 -22.08 -28.33 12.29
N ALA A 626 -20.89 -28.80 11.93
CA ALA A 626 -20.69 -30.02 11.16
C ALA A 626 -21.20 -31.25 11.93
N THR A 627 -20.90 -31.33 13.24
CA THR A 627 -21.37 -32.43 14.10
C THR A 627 -22.89 -32.46 14.22
N ARG A 628 -23.58 -31.30 14.32
CA ARG A 628 -25.05 -31.27 14.33
C ARG A 628 -25.64 -31.79 13.02
N TYR A 629 -25.08 -31.45 11.91
CA TYR A 629 -25.53 -31.99 10.60
C TYR A 629 -25.26 -33.48 10.51
N GLN A 630 -24.08 -33.93 10.93
CA GLN A 630 -23.75 -35.36 11.00
C GLN A 630 -24.75 -36.15 11.85
N THR A 631 -25.13 -35.62 13.03
CA THR A 631 -26.16 -36.26 13.90
C THR A 631 -27.50 -36.42 13.16
N SER A 632 -27.93 -35.40 12.40
CA SER A 632 -29.17 -35.50 11.62
C SER A 632 -29.12 -36.56 10.51
N LEU A 633 -27.95 -36.76 9.87
CA LEU A 633 -27.74 -37.82 8.90
C LEU A 633 -27.71 -39.22 9.56
N ILE A 634 -27.10 -39.34 10.72
CA ILE A 634 -27.08 -40.60 11.52
C ILE A 634 -28.51 -40.98 11.90
N ASP A 635 -29.32 -40.04 12.39
CA ASP A 635 -30.74 -40.29 12.71
C ASP A 635 -31.52 -40.73 11.50
N ASN A 636 -31.25 -40.16 10.33
CA ASN A 636 -31.88 -40.58 9.06
C ASN A 636 -31.50 -42.01 8.72
N VAL A 637 -30.24 -42.42 8.84
CA VAL A 637 -29.76 -43.78 8.59
C VAL A 637 -30.42 -44.77 9.52
N TYR A 638 -30.55 -44.46 10.83
CA TYR A 638 -31.25 -45.32 11.78
C TYR A 638 -32.73 -45.52 11.40
N LYS A 639 -33.43 -44.43 11.08
CA LYS A 639 -34.85 -44.49 10.66
C LYS A 639 -35.03 -45.27 9.34
N MET A 640 -34.09 -45.20 8.42
CA MET A 640 -34.13 -46.03 7.19
C MET A 640 -34.00 -47.52 7.51
N LYS A 641 -33.19 -47.92 8.47
CA LYS A 641 -33.05 -49.30 8.94
C LYS A 641 -34.33 -49.87 9.56
N ASP A 642 -35.11 -49.01 10.25
CA ASP A 642 -36.38 -49.41 10.83
C ASP A 642 -37.53 -49.53 9.80
N LEU A 643 -37.46 -48.76 8.69
CA LEU A 643 -38.51 -48.68 7.67
C LEU A 643 -38.35 -49.71 6.54
N PHE A 644 -37.16 -50.17 6.27
CA PHE A 644 -36.85 -51.01 5.08
C PHE A 644 -36.02 -52.24 5.44
N PRO A 645 -36.11 -53.35 4.64
CA PRO A 645 -35.21 -54.49 4.76
C PRO A 645 -33.74 -54.07 4.69
N ALA A 646 -32.83 -54.81 5.32
CA ALA A 646 -31.44 -54.43 5.55
C ALA A 646 -30.66 -54.06 4.28
N ASP A 647 -30.84 -54.84 3.19
CA ASP A 647 -30.22 -54.61 1.87
C ASP A 647 -30.69 -53.29 1.23
N LYS A 648 -32.00 -53.06 1.28
CA LYS A 648 -32.62 -51.83 0.78
C LYS A 648 -32.25 -50.61 1.63
N ALA A 649 -32.27 -50.74 2.96
CA ALA A 649 -31.86 -49.71 3.90
C ALA A 649 -30.39 -49.31 3.66
N SER A 650 -29.48 -50.28 3.46
CA SER A 650 -28.09 -50.08 3.17
C SER A 650 -27.90 -49.31 1.83
N ALA A 651 -28.59 -49.73 0.79
CA ALA A 651 -28.52 -49.06 -0.51
C ALA A 651 -29.00 -47.59 -0.48
N LEU A 652 -30.14 -47.34 0.20
CA LEU A 652 -30.71 -46.01 0.38
C LEU A 652 -29.88 -45.09 1.27
N SER A 653 -29.10 -45.64 2.22
CA SER A 653 -28.30 -44.89 3.17
C SER A 653 -26.84 -44.70 2.75
N SER A 654 -26.39 -45.35 1.67
CA SER A 654 -24.96 -45.34 1.28
C SER A 654 -24.36 -43.95 1.17
N ARG A 655 -25.06 -43.03 0.53
CA ARG A 655 -24.60 -41.63 0.39
C ARG A 655 -24.56 -40.89 1.72
N ASN A 656 -25.52 -41.10 2.62
CA ASN A 656 -25.51 -40.52 3.93
C ASN A 656 -24.32 -41.04 4.76
N LEU A 657 -23.99 -42.31 4.65
CA LEU A 657 -22.83 -42.91 5.31
C LEU A 657 -21.51 -42.30 4.83
N GLU A 658 -21.35 -42.12 3.50
CA GLU A 658 -20.18 -41.44 2.92
C GLU A 658 -20.01 -40.01 3.47
N ILE A 659 -21.11 -39.24 3.54
CA ILE A 659 -21.08 -37.86 4.09
C ILE A 659 -20.76 -37.87 5.58
N ILE A 660 -21.34 -38.81 6.36
CA ILE A 660 -21.04 -38.96 7.80
C ILE A 660 -19.56 -39.22 8.02
N GLU A 661 -18.96 -40.09 7.22
CA GLU A 661 -17.54 -40.42 7.29
C GLU A 661 -16.67 -39.24 6.88
N ASP A 662 -17.00 -38.55 5.80
CA ASP A 662 -16.26 -37.35 5.34
C ASP A 662 -16.27 -36.25 6.39
N ILE A 663 -17.43 -35.97 7.04
CA ILE A 663 -17.52 -34.98 8.12
C ILE A 663 -16.65 -35.42 9.31
N ALA A 664 -16.70 -36.70 9.73
CA ALA A 664 -15.88 -37.19 10.82
C ALA A 664 -14.39 -37.05 10.55
N ASN A 665 -13.95 -37.45 9.36
CA ASN A 665 -12.54 -37.36 8.96
C ASN A 665 -12.05 -35.91 8.96
N ARG A 666 -12.83 -34.97 8.40
CA ARG A 666 -12.45 -33.56 8.34
C ARG A 666 -12.43 -32.89 9.70
N THR A 667 -13.44 -33.15 10.54
CA THR A 667 -13.50 -32.57 11.89
C THR A 667 -12.35 -33.08 12.79
N ASN A 668 -12.00 -34.37 12.68
CA ASN A 668 -10.84 -34.93 13.37
C ASN A 668 -9.54 -34.30 12.89
N PHE A 669 -9.33 -34.21 11.57
CA PHE A 669 -8.16 -33.56 10.99
C PHE A 669 -8.02 -32.10 11.45
N ILE A 670 -9.11 -31.33 11.39
CA ILE A 670 -9.09 -29.91 11.82
C ILE A 670 -8.65 -29.83 13.28
N LYS A 671 -9.20 -30.69 14.17
CA LYS A 671 -8.86 -30.68 15.59
C LYS A 671 -7.39 -31.02 15.81
N GLU A 672 -6.92 -32.12 15.24
CA GLU A 672 -5.51 -32.54 15.34
C GLU A 672 -4.56 -31.46 14.86
N LYS A 673 -4.88 -30.85 13.69
CA LYS A 673 -4.02 -29.82 13.10
C LYS A 673 -4.05 -28.50 13.89
N VAL A 674 -5.16 -28.16 14.55
CA VAL A 674 -5.23 -27.03 15.49
C VAL A 674 -4.35 -27.30 16.70
N ASP A 675 -4.42 -28.52 17.30
CA ASP A 675 -3.59 -28.88 18.44
C ASP A 675 -2.10 -28.83 18.09
N GLU A 676 -1.70 -29.37 16.92
CA GLU A 676 -0.33 -29.26 16.39
C GLU A 676 0.11 -27.80 16.22
N MET A 677 -0.76 -26.95 15.67
CA MET A 677 -0.47 -25.53 15.44
C MET A 677 -0.24 -24.78 16.76
N VAL A 678 -1.03 -25.09 17.80
CA VAL A 678 -0.86 -24.49 19.13
C VAL A 678 0.51 -24.88 19.71
N GLU A 679 0.91 -26.14 19.62
CA GLU A 679 2.22 -26.59 20.11
C GLU A 679 3.37 -25.98 19.29
N ALA A 680 3.25 -25.92 17.96
CA ALA A 680 4.24 -25.26 17.10
C ALA A 680 4.42 -23.79 17.48
N ARG A 681 3.33 -23.08 17.77
CA ARG A 681 3.38 -21.68 18.22
C ARG A 681 4.04 -21.53 19.58
N LYS A 682 3.78 -22.44 20.54
CA LYS A 682 4.47 -22.44 21.85
C LYS A 682 5.97 -22.58 21.70
N VAL A 683 6.42 -23.42 20.76
CA VAL A 683 7.83 -23.60 20.45
C VAL A 683 8.40 -22.34 19.79
N ALA A 684 7.74 -21.82 18.77
CA ALA A 684 8.21 -20.62 18.04
C ALA A 684 8.27 -19.38 18.96
N ASN A 685 7.33 -19.22 19.89
CA ASN A 685 7.30 -18.10 20.84
C ASN A 685 8.48 -18.08 21.83
N LYS A 686 9.20 -19.20 22.01
CA LYS A 686 10.39 -19.27 22.86
C LYS A 686 11.67 -18.83 22.15
N ILE A 687 11.61 -18.61 20.83
CA ILE A 687 12.74 -18.12 20.06
C ILE A 687 12.94 -16.63 20.39
N GLU A 688 14.13 -16.25 20.78
CA GLU A 688 14.46 -14.87 21.18
C GLU A 688 14.60 -13.96 19.96
N SER A 689 15.29 -14.41 18.91
CA SER A 689 15.49 -13.66 17.67
C SER A 689 14.15 -13.48 16.94
N GLU A 690 13.75 -12.23 16.68
CA GLU A 690 12.53 -11.93 15.94
C GLU A 690 12.59 -12.46 14.50
N ARG A 691 13.77 -12.44 13.87
CA ARG A 691 14.00 -13.03 12.55
C ARG A 691 13.70 -14.53 12.53
N GLU A 692 14.36 -15.28 13.41
CA GLU A 692 14.20 -16.75 13.46
C GLU A 692 12.78 -17.14 13.90
N LYS A 693 12.18 -16.35 14.75
CA LYS A 693 10.76 -16.50 15.14
C LYS A 693 9.84 -16.31 13.94
N ALA A 694 10.04 -15.26 13.15
CA ALA A 694 9.26 -14.99 11.95
C ALA A 694 9.41 -16.11 10.90
N ILE A 695 10.62 -16.63 10.70
CA ILE A 695 10.87 -17.79 9.83
C ILE A 695 10.13 -19.04 10.37
N ALA A 696 10.18 -19.30 11.67
CA ALA A 696 9.47 -20.43 12.26
C ALA A 696 7.95 -20.31 12.08
N TYR A 697 7.38 -19.12 12.18
CA TYR A 697 5.97 -18.86 11.88
C TYR A 697 5.65 -19.09 10.40
N HIS A 698 6.48 -18.58 9.50
CA HIS A 698 6.32 -18.79 8.06
C HIS A 698 6.35 -20.29 7.69
N ASP A 699 7.37 -21.01 8.14
CA ASP A 699 7.63 -22.37 7.68
C ASP A 699 6.72 -23.42 8.34
N LYS A 700 6.27 -23.18 9.59
CA LYS A 700 5.53 -24.18 10.38
C LYS A 700 4.07 -23.81 10.55
N ILE A 701 3.74 -22.56 10.85
CA ILE A 701 2.38 -22.17 11.21
C ILE A 701 1.55 -21.85 9.97
N VAL A 702 2.07 -21.10 9.00
CA VAL A 702 1.34 -20.73 7.78
C VAL A 702 0.82 -21.97 7.02
N PRO A 703 1.62 -23.04 6.79
CA PRO A 703 1.11 -24.25 6.13
C PRO A 703 -0.03 -24.95 6.91
N MET A 704 -0.02 -24.87 8.23
CA MET A 704 -1.10 -25.45 9.06
C MET A 704 -2.39 -24.65 8.91
N LEU A 705 -2.32 -23.31 8.83
CA LEU A 705 -3.48 -22.46 8.55
C LEU A 705 -4.15 -22.84 7.24
N GLU A 706 -3.37 -23.02 6.18
CA GLU A 706 -3.88 -23.41 4.86
C GLU A 706 -4.48 -24.83 4.87
N ALA A 707 -3.88 -25.77 5.58
CA ALA A 707 -4.40 -27.11 5.71
C ALA A 707 -5.76 -27.15 6.46
N ILE A 708 -5.86 -26.41 7.57
CA ILE A 708 -7.11 -26.27 8.33
C ILE A 708 -8.18 -25.63 7.46
N ARG A 709 -7.85 -24.53 6.77
CA ARG A 709 -8.75 -23.85 5.82
C ARG A 709 -9.32 -24.81 4.80
N TYR A 710 -8.46 -25.59 4.15
CA TYR A 710 -8.90 -26.53 3.10
C TYR A 710 -10.04 -27.47 3.60
N HIS A 711 -9.90 -28.01 4.79
CA HIS A 711 -10.90 -28.92 5.35
C HIS A 711 -12.18 -28.19 5.79
N ILE A 712 -12.08 -26.96 6.29
CA ILE A 712 -13.23 -26.11 6.60
C ILE A 712 -14.01 -25.76 5.33
N ASP A 713 -13.33 -25.34 4.28
CA ASP A 713 -13.94 -24.97 2.99
C ASP A 713 -14.68 -26.17 2.36
N LYS A 714 -14.17 -27.40 2.55
CA LYS A 714 -14.88 -28.63 2.16
C LYS A 714 -16.10 -28.91 3.02
N LEU A 715 -16.04 -28.68 4.32
CA LEU A 715 -17.22 -28.80 5.19
C LEU A 715 -18.31 -27.79 4.82
N GLU A 716 -17.97 -26.60 4.38
CA GLU A 716 -18.92 -25.57 3.92
C GLU A 716 -19.77 -26.05 2.73
N LEU A 717 -19.23 -26.93 1.86
CA LEU A 717 -19.94 -27.51 0.71
C LEU A 717 -20.90 -28.62 1.12
N VAL A 718 -20.60 -29.35 2.17
CA VAL A 718 -21.31 -30.57 2.55
C VAL A 718 -22.38 -30.29 3.60
N VAL A 719 -22.09 -29.39 4.54
CA VAL A 719 -23.01 -29.08 5.67
C VAL A 719 -24.23 -28.31 5.17
N ASP A 720 -25.39 -28.66 5.69
CA ASP A 720 -26.67 -27.98 5.39
C ASP A 720 -26.54 -26.46 5.58
N ASP A 721 -26.88 -25.72 4.53
CA ASP A 721 -26.80 -24.27 4.50
C ASP A 721 -27.67 -23.58 5.56
N GLN A 722 -28.77 -24.19 5.98
CA GLN A 722 -29.66 -23.65 6.99
C GLN A 722 -29.05 -23.65 8.39
N ILE A 723 -28.08 -24.52 8.64
CA ILE A 723 -27.38 -24.60 9.94
C ILE A 723 -25.97 -24.02 9.90
N TRP A 724 -25.42 -23.73 8.71
CA TRP A 724 -24.13 -23.07 8.58
C TRP A 724 -24.18 -21.65 9.16
N THR A 725 -23.26 -21.32 10.07
CA THR A 725 -23.39 -20.17 10.96
C THR A 725 -22.75 -18.88 10.43
N LEU A 726 -21.79 -18.99 9.51
CA LEU A 726 -21.00 -17.85 9.03
C LEU A 726 -21.47 -17.40 7.64
N PRO A 727 -21.46 -16.09 7.33
CA PRO A 727 -21.69 -15.59 5.98
C PRO A 727 -20.73 -16.21 4.98
N LYS A 728 -21.26 -16.65 3.84
CA LYS A 728 -20.52 -17.26 2.72
C LYS A 728 -20.03 -16.20 1.74
N TYR A 729 -19.10 -16.54 0.87
CA TYR A 729 -18.57 -15.63 -0.15
C TYR A 729 -19.66 -15.03 -1.04
N ARG A 730 -20.69 -15.81 -1.43
CA ARG A 730 -21.83 -15.28 -2.20
C ARG A 730 -22.56 -14.13 -1.50
N GLU A 731 -22.58 -14.12 -0.16
CA GLU A 731 -23.24 -13.07 0.63
C GLU A 731 -22.31 -11.87 0.83
N LEU A 732 -21.02 -12.12 1.07
CA LEU A 732 -20.02 -11.09 1.29
C LEU A 732 -19.70 -10.29 0.02
N LEU A 733 -19.74 -10.93 -1.15
CA LEU A 733 -19.29 -10.35 -2.42
C LEU A 733 -20.42 -9.83 -3.31
N PHE A 734 -21.68 -10.28 -3.11
CA PHE A 734 -22.77 -9.95 -4.03
C PHE A 734 -23.94 -9.19 -3.38
N ILE A 735 -23.89 -8.91 -2.07
CA ILE A 735 -24.86 -8.04 -1.39
C ILE A 735 -24.25 -6.64 -1.27
N ARG A 736 -24.80 -5.68 -2.01
CA ARG A 736 -24.29 -4.31 -2.15
C ARG A 736 -25.43 -3.28 -2.21
#